data_3426bac19a185c9d8e7a27066b5500e4
#
_entry.id   3426bac19a185c9d8e7a27066b5500e4
#
_cell.length_a   1.000
_cell.length_b   1.000
_cell.length_c   1.000
_cell.angle_alpha   90.00
_cell.angle_beta   90.00
_cell.angle_gamma   90.00
#
_symmetry.space_group_name_H-M   'P 1'
#
loop_
_entity.id
_entity.type
_entity.pdbx_description
1 polymer ?
#
loop_
_entity_poly.entity_id
_entity_poly.type
_entity_poly.pdbx_seq_one_letter_code
_entity_poly.pdbx_strand_id
1 'polypeptide(L)'
;MKIFANKRAANTAGLVFQLSPVATGCAIFVTALAGSAHAQTAVTEPSAEAPIQTVQVTGIRRAIEDAITVKRDATGIVEAISAEDIGKLPDISIAESLARLPGLSSQRVNGQAQQISIRGTSGDLSTALLNGREQVSTSANRTVEYDQYPSELINGVTVYKTSDAGVVGQGLSGTVDMQTIKPLSLRERAISINVRGEKNSKGSVSAGSPDKGSRISASYVDQFANRTIGVAIGYARQDKPNVSETFETWDWVDATVNGQTVKVPKGIKALAVTGDQVRDGLMGVLEYRPNRNFTSTIDAYHSRFDQEEIRRGMEIPMKDDGTVSFANPTIVNGVMRAGTANDVNPVVRNNRMTREDKLTAVGWNNRFSSGDWVGIIDLSHSKADHKEELVEINAGRAARQTLGFDYTGGSIPALNLSGVYDDPTQIAIGGQFGEGYVNAPNLTDKLNSARASVEYKFAEGPFSSVEVGFNVSKRSKEKEHLETGFSKIGDGTFAANVINGSQNLYALPNTLSWDINGVLAQNFGPYTPSVLVPWGATKNWSIDEKVKTGYVKFNIDTDLMAMPLRGNIGVQVVKTDQSSTANTLRAWPFADLVPLTDGKSYTDYLPSLNLAWSLPSEQVVRLGLGKTLARAKLNELNAALEVGLTQQSTGTPWGNGGNAQLDPWRASQIDLSYEKYFGNKGYVSAAGFYKDLKSYIYNITTPRDFSEYRLVGATSDIGTMTQPRNGEGGRLSGLEFAVSTPLDMIHPMFDGFGVTANASFTSSQITIEDQRFGGMDIPLPGLSKRVFNVTGYYEKNGFSARVSQRYRSDFVGEIGGIGGANELTFVKADKVVDLQLGYDFPQVKGLSVLFQVNNLTDTNFETYAGTKDRPRGYTKYGRQMLLGLNYKL
;
A
#
# COMPACT_ATOMS: atom_id res chain seq x y z
N MET A 1 6.89 34.76 -46.45
CA MET A 1 6.98 34.04 -47.73
C MET A 1 7.97 32.88 -47.57
N LYS A 2 7.47 31.71 -47.89
CA LYS A 2 8.02 30.33 -47.83
C LYS A 2 7.70 29.52 -46.59
N ILE A 3 6.67 28.74 -46.85
CA ILE A 3 6.11 27.56 -46.21
C ILE A 3 7.15 26.43 -46.26
N PHE A 4 7.41 25.75 -45.11
CA PHE A 4 7.92 24.40 -45.14
C PHE A 4 6.96 23.48 -44.37
N ALA A 5 6.24 22.70 -45.15
CA ALA A 5 5.48 21.57 -44.67
C ALA A 5 6.48 20.41 -44.38
N ASN A 6 6.48 19.93 -43.17
CA ASN A 6 7.15 18.68 -42.83
C ASN A 6 6.11 17.58 -42.63
N LYS A 7 6.05 16.67 -43.57
CA LYS A 7 5.30 15.41 -43.48
C LYS A 7 5.90 14.57 -42.36
N ARG A 8 5.14 14.31 -41.29
CA ARG A 8 5.42 13.25 -40.36
C ARG A 8 5.06 11.89 -41.01
N ALA A 9 6.06 11.13 -41.34
CA ALA A 9 5.92 9.73 -41.68
C ALA A 9 5.45 8.96 -40.45
N ALA A 10 4.37 8.23 -40.56
CA ALA A 10 3.92 7.29 -39.53
C ALA A 10 4.89 6.11 -39.51
N ASN A 11 5.77 6.08 -38.52
CA ASN A 11 6.52 4.88 -38.18
C ASN A 11 5.60 3.93 -37.43
N THR A 12 5.01 2.96 -38.11
CA THR A 12 4.51 1.73 -37.53
C THR A 12 5.70 0.90 -37.04
N ALA A 13 6.22 1.23 -35.87
CA ALA A 13 7.13 0.36 -35.15
C ALA A 13 6.32 -0.83 -34.63
N GLY A 14 6.43 -1.97 -35.30
CA GLY A 14 5.97 -3.24 -34.80
C GLY A 14 6.58 -3.49 -33.40
N LEU A 15 5.74 -3.69 -32.41
CA LEU A 15 6.11 -4.11 -31.06
C LEU A 15 6.72 -5.51 -31.16
N VAL A 16 8.03 -5.60 -31.33
CA VAL A 16 8.78 -6.84 -31.12
C VAL A 16 8.91 -7.01 -29.60
N PHE A 17 8.03 -7.83 -29.03
CA PHE A 17 8.14 -8.25 -27.65
C PHE A 17 9.37 -9.15 -27.49
N GLN A 18 10.45 -8.63 -26.93
CA GLN A 18 11.49 -9.48 -26.36
C GLN A 18 10.96 -10.07 -25.06
N LEU A 19 10.40 -11.27 -25.14
CA LEU A 19 9.97 -12.04 -23.98
C LEU A 19 11.22 -12.45 -23.16
N SER A 20 11.20 -12.17 -21.86
CA SER A 20 12.19 -12.74 -20.95
C SER A 20 12.03 -14.28 -20.92
N PRO A 21 13.04 -15.05 -20.52
CA PRO A 21 12.94 -16.52 -20.44
C PRO A 21 11.75 -17.03 -19.64
N VAL A 22 11.31 -16.27 -18.65
CA VAL A 22 10.12 -16.58 -17.82
C VAL A 22 8.82 -16.37 -18.61
N ALA A 23 8.72 -15.28 -19.38
CA ALA A 23 7.54 -15.01 -20.21
C ALA A 23 7.43 -16.03 -21.37
N THR A 24 8.54 -16.47 -21.93
CA THR A 24 8.57 -17.53 -22.95
C THR A 24 8.12 -18.87 -22.36
N GLY A 25 8.54 -19.20 -21.13
CA GLY A 25 8.08 -20.39 -20.41
C GLY A 25 6.58 -20.40 -20.17
N CYS A 26 6.00 -19.28 -19.76
CA CYS A 26 4.55 -19.15 -19.56
C CYS A 26 3.76 -19.25 -20.87
N ALA A 27 4.24 -18.66 -21.97
CA ALA A 27 3.58 -18.73 -23.27
C ALA A 27 3.61 -20.15 -23.86
N ILE A 28 4.73 -20.88 -23.73
CA ILE A 28 4.87 -22.27 -24.15
C ILE A 28 3.96 -23.20 -23.32
N PHE A 29 3.83 -22.91 -22.01
CA PHE A 29 2.97 -23.71 -21.13
C PHE A 29 1.48 -23.56 -21.47
N VAL A 30 1.03 -22.35 -21.81
CA VAL A 30 -0.35 -22.06 -22.24
C VAL A 30 -0.68 -22.75 -23.57
N THR A 31 0.27 -22.80 -24.52
CA THR A 31 0.05 -23.44 -25.81
C THR A 31 0.10 -24.97 -25.76
N ALA A 32 0.88 -25.57 -24.84
CA ALA A 32 0.97 -27.02 -24.66
C ALA A 32 -0.29 -27.62 -24.01
N LEU A 33 -0.98 -26.86 -23.14
CA LEU A 33 -2.21 -27.30 -22.47
C LEU A 33 -3.47 -27.20 -23.36
N ALA A 34 -3.43 -26.40 -24.43
CA ALA A 34 -4.56 -26.24 -25.34
C ALA A 34 -4.73 -27.45 -26.31
N GLY A 35 -3.77 -28.35 -26.41
CA GLY A 35 -3.69 -29.41 -27.43
C GLY A 35 -4.26 -30.79 -27.05
N SER A 36 -4.70 -31.03 -25.82
CA SER A 36 -5.07 -32.40 -25.38
C SER A 36 -6.40 -32.47 -24.58
N ALA A 37 -7.52 -32.17 -25.25
CA ALA A 37 -8.83 -32.41 -24.67
C ALA A 37 -9.57 -33.50 -25.49
N HIS A 38 -9.59 -34.74 -24.98
CA HIS A 38 -10.55 -35.74 -25.42
C HIS A 38 -11.78 -35.72 -24.51
N ALA A 39 -12.96 -35.70 -25.15
CA ALA A 39 -14.24 -35.55 -24.52
C ALA A 39 -14.65 -36.81 -23.71
N GLN A 40 -15.17 -36.63 -22.52
CA GLN A 40 -16.07 -37.58 -21.87
C GLN A 40 -17.39 -36.88 -21.50
N THR A 41 -18.46 -37.53 -21.88
CA THR A 41 -19.86 -37.10 -21.68
C THR A 41 -20.27 -37.09 -20.21
N ALA A 42 -20.88 -36.01 -19.76
CA ALA A 42 -21.44 -35.87 -18.43
C ALA A 42 -22.94 -36.12 -18.41
N VAL A 43 -23.39 -36.83 -17.40
CA VAL A 43 -24.79 -37.01 -17.03
C VAL A 43 -25.17 -35.89 -16.05
N THR A 44 -26.30 -35.28 -16.34
CA THR A 44 -26.87 -34.16 -15.55
C THR A 44 -27.71 -34.68 -14.39
N GLU A 45 -27.50 -34.18 -13.19
CA GLU A 45 -28.48 -34.22 -12.08
C GLU A 45 -28.53 -32.90 -11.31
N PRO A 46 -29.65 -32.59 -10.59
CA PRO A 46 -30.10 -31.23 -10.38
C PRO A 46 -29.51 -30.53 -9.14
N SER A 47 -29.47 -29.21 -9.22
CA SER A 47 -29.23 -28.19 -8.19
C SER A 47 -29.35 -28.69 -6.75
N ALA A 48 -28.20 -28.89 -6.11
CA ALA A 48 -28.09 -29.08 -4.68
C ALA A 48 -27.65 -27.82 -3.96
N GLU A 49 -28.15 -27.65 -2.74
CA GLU A 49 -27.79 -26.69 -1.72
C GLU A 49 -26.28 -26.32 -1.73
N ALA A 50 -25.96 -25.05 -1.41
CA ALA A 50 -24.59 -24.61 -1.28
C ALA A 50 -23.73 -25.60 -0.49
N PRO A 51 -22.61 -26.09 -1.01
CA PRO A 51 -21.88 -27.20 -0.39
C PRO A 51 -21.37 -26.75 0.99
N ILE A 52 -21.79 -27.52 2.00
CA ILE A 52 -21.27 -27.39 3.36
C ILE A 52 -19.80 -27.82 3.28
N GLN A 53 -18.89 -26.88 3.47
CA GLN A 53 -17.45 -27.16 3.44
C GLN A 53 -17.11 -28.17 4.55
N THR A 54 -16.64 -29.34 4.18
CA THR A 54 -16.04 -30.29 5.12
C THR A 54 -14.65 -29.76 5.49
N VAL A 55 -14.40 -29.55 6.77
CA VAL A 55 -13.04 -29.31 7.27
C VAL A 55 -12.28 -30.65 7.21
N GLN A 56 -11.71 -30.92 6.04
CA GLN A 56 -10.60 -31.86 5.93
C GLN A 56 -9.31 -31.07 6.00
N VAL A 57 -8.23 -31.73 6.44
CA VAL A 57 -6.89 -31.18 6.53
C VAL A 57 -6.62 -30.25 5.34
N THR A 58 -6.49 -28.98 5.62
CA THR A 58 -6.25 -27.96 4.62
C THR A 58 -4.76 -27.82 4.39
N GLY A 59 -4.33 -27.68 3.14
CA GLY A 59 -2.95 -27.48 2.73
C GLY A 59 -2.90 -26.45 1.60
N ILE A 60 -1.73 -26.28 1.01
CA ILE A 60 -1.49 -25.35 -0.11
C ILE A 60 -2.45 -25.66 -1.27
N ARG A 61 -2.58 -26.94 -1.64
CA ARG A 61 -3.41 -27.40 -2.76
C ARG A 61 -4.88 -27.05 -2.53
N ARG A 62 -5.40 -27.32 -1.33
CA ARG A 62 -6.80 -27.05 -0.99
C ARG A 62 -7.13 -25.55 -1.03
N ALA A 63 -6.24 -24.71 -0.48
CA ALA A 63 -6.43 -23.27 -0.52
C ALA A 63 -6.49 -22.73 -1.96
N ILE A 64 -5.67 -23.28 -2.86
CA ILE A 64 -5.71 -22.96 -4.29
C ILE A 64 -7.04 -23.39 -4.92
N GLU A 65 -7.51 -24.61 -4.64
CA GLU A 65 -8.80 -25.13 -5.17
C GLU A 65 -9.99 -24.29 -4.70
N ASP A 66 -10.01 -23.86 -3.45
CA ASP A 66 -11.07 -23.02 -2.89
C ASP A 66 -11.02 -21.60 -3.53
N ALA A 67 -9.84 -21.04 -3.73
CA ALA A 67 -9.67 -19.76 -4.42
C ALA A 67 -10.13 -19.83 -5.90
N ILE A 68 -9.81 -20.93 -6.61
CA ILE A 68 -10.28 -21.19 -7.97
C ILE A 68 -11.82 -21.28 -8.00
N THR A 69 -12.43 -21.93 -7.02
CA THR A 69 -13.89 -22.03 -6.92
C THR A 69 -14.54 -20.66 -6.77
N VAL A 70 -14.01 -19.80 -5.87
CA VAL A 70 -14.50 -18.42 -5.72
C VAL A 70 -14.40 -17.64 -7.04
N LYS A 71 -13.28 -17.77 -7.76
CA LYS A 71 -13.08 -17.11 -9.07
C LYS A 71 -14.06 -17.63 -10.12
N ARG A 72 -14.22 -18.94 -10.23
CA ARG A 72 -15.12 -19.58 -11.21
C ARG A 72 -16.59 -19.19 -11.01
N ASP A 73 -17.02 -19.13 -9.75
CA ASP A 73 -18.44 -18.91 -9.42
C ASP A 73 -18.82 -17.42 -9.45
N ALA A 74 -17.86 -16.50 -9.43
CA ALA A 74 -18.11 -15.08 -9.54
C ALA A 74 -18.69 -14.68 -10.92
N THR A 75 -19.55 -13.67 -10.96
CA THR A 75 -20.07 -13.09 -12.22
C THR A 75 -19.11 -12.05 -12.81
N GLY A 76 -18.47 -11.24 -11.98
CA GLY A 76 -17.42 -10.31 -12.39
C GLY A 76 -16.03 -10.94 -12.50
N ILE A 77 -15.04 -10.14 -12.89
CA ILE A 77 -13.63 -10.56 -12.88
C ILE A 77 -13.08 -10.35 -11.49
N VAL A 78 -12.76 -11.44 -10.80
CA VAL A 78 -12.23 -11.44 -9.44
C VAL A 78 -10.96 -12.28 -9.32
N GLU A 79 -10.17 -11.97 -8.29
CA GLU A 79 -9.12 -12.84 -7.79
C GLU A 79 -9.40 -13.16 -6.32
N ALA A 80 -8.98 -14.32 -5.86
CA ALA A 80 -9.23 -14.76 -4.49
C ALA A 80 -8.00 -15.41 -3.87
N ILE A 81 -7.91 -15.32 -2.55
CA ILE A 81 -7.01 -16.08 -1.71
C ILE A 81 -7.86 -16.70 -0.61
N SER A 82 -7.72 -18.01 -0.42
CA SER A 82 -8.32 -18.74 0.69
C SER A 82 -7.25 -19.15 1.69
N ALA A 83 -7.60 -19.26 2.95
CA ALA A 83 -6.69 -19.72 3.99
C ALA A 83 -6.28 -21.18 3.73
N GLU A 84 -4.99 -21.50 3.94
CA GLU A 84 -4.49 -22.91 3.87
C GLU A 84 -5.05 -23.75 4.99
N ASP A 85 -5.38 -23.09 6.11
CA ASP A 85 -6.03 -23.64 7.29
C ASP A 85 -6.77 -22.52 8.03
N ILE A 86 -7.58 -22.84 9.03
CA ILE A 86 -8.26 -21.85 9.87
C ILE A 86 -7.22 -20.88 10.48
N GLY A 87 -7.33 -19.61 10.13
CA GLY A 87 -6.40 -18.60 10.61
C GLY A 87 -4.98 -18.70 10.04
N LYS A 88 -4.81 -19.28 8.84
CA LYS A 88 -3.52 -19.39 8.18
C LYS A 88 -3.61 -19.01 6.70
N LEU A 89 -3.46 -17.73 6.39
CA LEU A 89 -3.21 -17.32 5.01
C LEU A 89 -1.82 -17.79 4.54
N PRO A 90 -1.61 -17.89 3.20
CA PRO A 90 -0.37 -18.43 2.62
C PRO A 90 0.92 -17.71 3.07
N ASP A 91 0.82 -16.45 3.50
CA ASP A 91 1.93 -15.59 3.82
C ASP A 91 1.83 -14.97 5.21
N ILE A 92 2.90 -14.28 5.62
CA ILE A 92 3.00 -13.61 6.91
C ILE A 92 2.17 -12.31 7.00
N SER A 93 1.72 -11.79 5.86
CA SER A 93 0.81 -10.64 5.81
C SER A 93 -0.18 -10.79 4.65
N ILE A 94 -1.33 -10.15 4.78
CA ILE A 94 -2.37 -10.11 3.74
C ILE A 94 -1.81 -9.47 2.46
N ALA A 95 -1.04 -8.39 2.59
CA ALA A 95 -0.45 -7.69 1.45
C ALA A 95 0.54 -8.57 0.66
N GLU A 96 1.32 -9.41 1.33
CA GLU A 96 2.22 -10.36 0.67
C GLU A 96 1.45 -11.43 -0.12
N SER A 97 0.38 -11.95 0.46
CA SER A 97 -0.50 -12.92 -0.21
C SER A 97 -1.18 -12.31 -1.43
N LEU A 98 -1.73 -11.10 -1.31
CA LEU A 98 -2.38 -10.39 -2.41
C LEU A 98 -1.42 -10.05 -3.55
N ALA A 99 -0.17 -9.74 -3.23
CA ALA A 99 0.85 -9.42 -4.25
C ALA A 99 1.22 -10.60 -5.17
N ARG A 100 0.76 -11.82 -4.88
CA ARG A 100 0.93 -13.01 -5.75
C ARG A 100 -0.19 -13.19 -6.77
N LEU A 101 -1.29 -12.44 -6.62
CA LEU A 101 -2.42 -12.53 -7.54
C LEU A 101 -2.14 -11.79 -8.86
N PRO A 102 -2.76 -12.22 -9.98
CA PRO A 102 -2.65 -11.54 -11.27
C PRO A 102 -3.01 -10.06 -11.18
N GLY A 103 -2.16 -9.19 -11.73
CA GLY A 103 -2.42 -7.75 -11.76
C GLY A 103 -2.28 -7.03 -10.42
N LEU A 104 -1.81 -7.69 -9.35
CA LEU A 104 -1.57 -7.09 -8.06
C LEU A 104 -0.08 -6.98 -7.75
N SER A 105 0.27 -5.96 -6.99
CA SER A 105 1.62 -5.80 -6.42
C SER A 105 1.53 -5.08 -5.08
N SER A 106 2.53 -5.28 -4.20
CA SER A 106 2.59 -4.57 -2.93
C SER A 106 3.53 -3.38 -2.98
N GLN A 107 3.22 -2.36 -2.18
CA GLN A 107 4.16 -1.30 -1.84
C GLN A 107 4.79 -1.64 -0.49
N ARG A 108 6.12 -1.56 -0.44
CA ARG A 108 6.91 -1.98 0.71
C ARG A 108 7.52 -0.77 1.41
N VAL A 109 7.41 -0.76 2.73
CA VAL A 109 8.11 0.18 3.62
C VAL A 109 9.00 -0.66 4.54
N ASN A 110 10.27 -0.35 4.60
CA ASN A 110 11.27 -1.10 5.37
C ASN A 110 11.20 -2.63 5.14
N GLY A 111 11.00 -3.04 3.86
CA GLY A 111 10.92 -4.43 3.48
C GLY A 111 9.58 -5.13 3.75
N GLN A 112 8.60 -4.46 4.33
CA GLN A 112 7.26 -4.99 4.60
C GLN A 112 6.26 -4.51 3.56
N ALA A 113 5.42 -5.42 3.05
CA ALA A 113 4.27 -5.05 2.24
C ALA A 113 3.17 -4.48 3.13
N GLN A 114 2.87 -3.20 2.98
CA GLN A 114 1.83 -2.50 3.74
C GLN A 114 0.59 -2.23 2.89
N GLN A 115 0.76 -1.77 1.67
CA GLN A 115 -0.34 -1.37 0.79
C GLN A 115 -0.35 -2.20 -0.48
N ILE A 116 -1.51 -2.30 -1.11
CA ILE A 116 -1.72 -3.04 -2.35
C ILE A 116 -2.01 -2.10 -3.51
N SER A 117 -1.34 -2.38 -4.61
CA SER A 117 -1.57 -1.77 -5.91
C SER A 117 -2.31 -2.76 -6.80
N ILE A 118 -3.49 -2.39 -7.27
CA ILE A 118 -4.28 -3.18 -8.23
C ILE A 118 -4.03 -2.61 -9.62
N ARG A 119 -3.56 -3.46 -10.56
CA ARG A 119 -3.23 -3.04 -11.94
C ARG A 119 -2.24 -1.89 -11.98
N GLY A 120 -1.33 -1.85 -10.99
CA GLY A 120 -0.27 -0.88 -10.90
C GLY A 120 -0.67 0.51 -10.41
N THR A 121 -1.92 0.75 -10.01
CA THR A 121 -2.37 2.04 -9.50
C THR A 121 -2.02 2.19 -8.01
N SER A 122 -1.99 3.43 -7.50
CA SER A 122 -1.83 3.71 -6.07
C SER A 122 -2.94 3.06 -5.24
N GLY A 123 -2.62 2.65 -4.01
CA GLY A 123 -3.58 2.10 -3.06
C GLY A 123 -4.76 3.03 -2.76
N ASP A 124 -4.59 4.34 -2.87
CA ASP A 124 -5.68 5.32 -2.70
C ASP A 124 -6.79 5.24 -3.75
N LEU A 125 -6.54 4.57 -4.89
CA LEU A 125 -7.55 4.33 -5.93
C LEU A 125 -8.30 3.00 -5.75
N SER A 126 -7.93 2.21 -4.74
CA SER A 126 -8.62 1.00 -4.32
C SER A 126 -9.35 1.21 -3.00
N THR A 127 -10.32 0.36 -2.70
CA THR A 127 -11.00 0.36 -1.42
C THR A 127 -10.79 -0.98 -0.72
N ALA A 128 -10.55 -0.94 0.59
CA ALA A 128 -10.49 -2.14 1.42
C ALA A 128 -11.76 -2.28 2.25
N LEU A 129 -12.32 -3.48 2.21
CA LEU A 129 -13.50 -3.88 2.97
C LEU A 129 -13.12 -4.97 3.97
N LEU A 130 -13.87 -5.05 5.07
CA LEU A 130 -13.92 -6.21 5.96
C LEU A 130 -15.37 -6.69 6.04
N ASN A 131 -15.61 -7.91 5.57
CA ASN A 131 -16.96 -8.48 5.44
C ASN A 131 -17.92 -7.55 4.67
N GLY A 132 -17.44 -6.95 3.55
CA GLY A 132 -18.21 -6.05 2.69
C GLY A 132 -18.39 -4.62 3.20
N ARG A 133 -17.69 -4.21 4.28
CA ARG A 133 -17.78 -2.87 4.91
C ARG A 133 -16.48 -2.10 4.77
N GLU A 134 -16.57 -0.85 4.27
CA GLU A 134 -15.40 0.03 4.11
C GLU A 134 -14.66 0.22 5.45
N GLN A 135 -13.33 0.20 5.40
CA GLN A 135 -12.48 0.35 6.56
C GLN A 135 -11.83 1.74 6.63
N VAL A 136 -11.48 2.14 7.85
CA VAL A 136 -10.70 3.35 8.16
C VAL A 136 -9.20 3.07 7.99
N SER A 137 -8.39 4.14 7.98
CA SER A 137 -6.94 4.07 7.82
C SER A 137 -6.23 4.84 8.92
N THR A 138 -5.09 4.33 9.38
CA THR A 138 -4.18 5.00 10.31
C THR A 138 -3.30 6.05 9.62
N SER A 139 -3.24 6.05 8.27
CA SER A 139 -2.52 7.09 7.50
C SER A 139 -3.34 8.38 7.35
N ALA A 140 -2.72 9.44 6.85
CA ALA A 140 -3.41 10.70 6.55
C ALA A 140 -4.38 10.60 5.35
N ASN A 141 -4.39 9.49 4.61
CA ASN A 141 -5.21 9.26 3.43
C ASN A 141 -6.28 8.18 3.65
N ARG A 142 -6.76 7.54 2.56
CA ARG A 142 -7.80 6.51 2.58
C ARG A 142 -7.26 5.10 2.50
N THR A 143 -6.04 4.95 2.00
CA THR A 143 -5.40 3.65 1.81
C THR A 143 -5.26 2.92 3.13
N VAL A 144 -5.80 1.71 3.17
CA VAL A 144 -5.70 0.84 4.35
C VAL A 144 -4.33 0.15 4.37
N GLU A 145 -3.72 0.15 5.53
CA GLU A 145 -2.49 -0.59 5.80
C GLU A 145 -2.85 -2.03 6.19
N TYR A 146 -2.58 -2.98 5.28
CA TYR A 146 -2.92 -4.38 5.49
C TYR A 146 -2.07 -5.09 6.55
N ASP A 147 -0.96 -4.48 6.97
CA ASP A 147 -0.16 -4.94 8.10
C ASP A 147 -0.84 -4.70 9.46
N GLN A 148 -1.88 -3.87 9.52
CA GLN A 148 -2.73 -3.72 10.70
C GLN A 148 -3.65 -4.93 10.95
N TYR A 149 -3.87 -5.78 9.93
CA TYR A 149 -4.73 -6.95 10.01
C TYR A 149 -3.89 -8.23 10.09
N PRO A 150 -3.90 -8.96 11.23
CA PRO A 150 -3.20 -10.23 11.33
C PRO A 150 -3.73 -11.23 10.30
N SER A 151 -2.85 -11.76 9.48
CA SER A 151 -3.20 -12.80 8.49
C SER A 151 -3.80 -14.04 9.14
N GLU A 152 -3.47 -14.29 10.39
CA GLU A 152 -3.94 -15.39 11.21
C GLU A 152 -5.42 -15.29 11.58
N LEU A 153 -6.05 -14.13 11.41
CA LEU A 153 -7.46 -13.90 11.76
C LEU A 153 -8.39 -13.77 10.54
N ILE A 154 -7.81 -13.77 9.32
CA ILE A 154 -8.55 -13.63 8.07
C ILE A 154 -8.67 -15.00 7.37
N ASN A 155 -9.87 -15.36 7.00
CA ASN A 155 -10.16 -16.65 6.36
C ASN A 155 -9.98 -16.62 4.84
N GLY A 156 -10.16 -15.46 4.23
CA GLY A 156 -9.99 -15.28 2.79
C GLY A 156 -10.03 -13.83 2.39
N VAL A 157 -9.59 -13.56 1.18
CA VAL A 157 -9.64 -12.22 0.59
C VAL A 157 -10.08 -12.34 -0.86
N THR A 158 -11.08 -11.53 -1.25
CA THR A 158 -11.55 -11.42 -2.63
C THR A 158 -11.22 -10.04 -3.17
N VAL A 159 -10.65 -10.00 -4.37
CA VAL A 159 -10.33 -8.75 -5.07
C VAL A 159 -11.23 -8.60 -6.29
N TYR A 160 -12.14 -7.64 -6.26
CA TYR A 160 -13.02 -7.30 -7.36
C TYR A 160 -12.30 -6.34 -8.31
N LYS A 161 -12.07 -6.75 -9.56
CA LYS A 161 -11.43 -5.95 -10.61
C LYS A 161 -12.44 -5.22 -11.50
N THR A 162 -13.69 -5.69 -11.55
CA THR A 162 -14.81 -5.05 -12.24
C THR A 162 -15.81 -4.49 -11.23
N SER A 163 -16.52 -3.43 -11.63
CA SER A 163 -17.56 -2.80 -10.81
C SER A 163 -18.84 -3.64 -10.77
N ASP A 164 -19.53 -3.63 -9.62
CA ASP A 164 -20.84 -4.25 -9.40
C ASP A 164 -21.74 -3.29 -8.62
N ALA A 165 -22.94 -3.04 -9.10
CA ALA A 165 -23.87 -2.11 -8.45
C ALA A 165 -24.25 -2.52 -7.03
N GLY A 166 -24.16 -3.80 -6.66
CA GLY A 166 -24.40 -4.30 -5.32
C GLY A 166 -23.24 -4.13 -4.34
N VAL A 167 -22.02 -3.79 -4.83
CA VAL A 167 -20.83 -3.55 -3.99
C VAL A 167 -20.75 -2.08 -3.64
N VAL A 168 -20.98 -1.74 -2.37
CA VAL A 168 -20.90 -0.36 -1.87
C VAL A 168 -19.45 -0.01 -1.52
N GLY A 169 -19.05 1.24 -1.78
CA GLY A 169 -17.70 1.72 -1.50
C GLY A 169 -16.64 1.19 -2.47
N GLN A 170 -16.99 0.97 -3.74
CA GLN A 170 -16.06 0.49 -4.76
C GLN A 170 -14.93 1.48 -5.02
N GLY A 171 -13.71 0.96 -5.22
CA GLY A 171 -12.56 1.73 -5.67
C GLY A 171 -12.48 1.81 -7.20
N LEU A 172 -11.81 2.85 -7.72
CA LEU A 172 -11.60 3.04 -9.16
C LEU A 172 -10.76 1.91 -9.78
N SER A 173 -9.74 1.46 -9.09
CA SER A 173 -8.85 0.38 -9.58
C SER A 173 -9.35 -1.02 -9.23
N GLY A 174 -10.13 -1.14 -8.18
CA GLY A 174 -10.71 -2.37 -7.67
C GLY A 174 -11.01 -2.29 -6.18
N THR A 175 -11.58 -3.37 -5.65
CA THR A 175 -12.01 -3.45 -4.25
C THR A 175 -11.47 -4.73 -3.63
N VAL A 176 -10.83 -4.63 -2.48
CA VAL A 176 -10.30 -5.76 -1.70
C VAL A 176 -11.25 -6.03 -0.54
N ASP A 177 -11.87 -7.20 -0.49
CA ASP A 177 -12.74 -7.61 0.61
C ASP A 177 -12.08 -8.71 1.44
N MET A 178 -11.67 -8.38 2.64
CA MET A 178 -11.17 -9.30 3.65
C MET A 178 -12.34 -9.98 4.34
N GLN A 179 -12.29 -11.29 4.49
CA GLN A 179 -13.39 -12.07 5.04
C GLN A 179 -12.96 -12.81 6.30
N THR A 180 -13.72 -12.64 7.36
CA THR A 180 -13.57 -13.40 8.60
C THR A 180 -14.21 -14.79 8.45
N ILE A 181 -13.87 -15.69 9.36
CA ILE A 181 -14.49 -17.02 9.37
C ILE A 181 -15.98 -16.91 9.69
N LYS A 182 -16.80 -17.73 9.04
CA LYS A 182 -18.22 -17.91 9.34
C LYS A 182 -18.40 -19.19 10.15
N PRO A 183 -18.63 -19.14 11.47
CA PRO A 183 -18.58 -20.32 12.32
C PRO A 183 -19.65 -21.38 11.98
N LEU A 184 -20.82 -20.98 11.50
CA LEU A 184 -21.87 -21.94 11.09
C LEU A 184 -21.59 -22.62 9.73
N SER A 185 -20.58 -22.19 8.98
CA SER A 185 -20.14 -22.87 7.75
C SER A 185 -19.29 -24.10 8.04
N LEU A 186 -18.66 -24.20 9.19
CA LEU A 186 -17.88 -25.36 9.61
C LEU A 186 -18.81 -26.50 10.09
N ARG A 187 -18.36 -27.73 9.94
CA ARG A 187 -19.10 -28.90 10.41
C ARG A 187 -18.79 -29.28 11.85
N GLU A 188 -17.55 -29.06 12.26
CA GLU A 188 -16.99 -29.48 13.54
C GLU A 188 -16.31 -28.32 14.25
N ARG A 189 -16.11 -28.46 15.55
CA ARG A 189 -15.29 -27.55 16.35
C ARG A 189 -13.86 -27.55 15.79
N ALA A 190 -13.26 -26.39 15.75
CA ALA A 190 -11.87 -26.22 15.36
C ALA A 190 -11.13 -25.32 16.34
N ILE A 191 -9.96 -25.77 16.77
CA ILE A 191 -9.03 -25.03 17.60
C ILE A 191 -7.70 -25.00 16.88
N SER A 192 -7.09 -23.84 16.72
CA SER A 192 -5.73 -23.72 16.15
C SER A 192 -4.85 -22.87 17.06
N ILE A 193 -3.62 -23.31 17.27
CA ILE A 193 -2.60 -22.58 18.04
C ILE A 193 -1.32 -22.58 17.22
N ASN A 194 -0.76 -21.40 16.97
CA ASN A 194 0.51 -21.23 16.26
C ASN A 194 1.50 -20.49 17.16
N VAL A 195 2.73 -20.98 17.21
CA VAL A 195 3.85 -20.33 17.90
C VAL A 195 5.05 -20.32 16.95
N ARG A 196 5.62 -19.15 16.69
CA ARG A 196 6.78 -18.99 15.78
C ARG A 196 7.82 -18.09 16.40
N GLY A 197 9.10 -18.48 16.30
CA GLY A 197 10.24 -17.59 16.50
C GLY A 197 10.64 -16.93 15.19
N GLU A 198 11.10 -15.71 15.27
CA GLU A 198 11.54 -14.91 14.12
C GLU A 198 12.96 -14.39 14.33
N LYS A 199 13.76 -14.31 13.25
CA LYS A 199 15.09 -13.70 13.26
C LYS A 199 15.34 -12.93 11.96
N ASN A 200 15.94 -11.74 12.08
CA ASN A 200 16.43 -10.97 10.94
C ASN A 200 17.91 -11.29 10.67
N SER A 201 18.28 -11.54 9.41
CA SER A 201 19.66 -11.90 9.01
C SER A 201 20.66 -10.75 9.12
N LYS A 202 20.21 -9.50 9.24
CA LYS A 202 21.08 -8.35 9.45
C LYS A 202 21.73 -8.36 10.84
N GLY A 203 21.13 -9.08 11.80
CA GLY A 203 21.59 -9.06 13.17
C GLY A 203 21.45 -7.68 13.80
N SER A 204 22.27 -7.40 14.81
CA SER A 204 22.32 -6.10 15.45
C SER A 204 23.11 -5.11 14.58
N VAL A 205 22.43 -4.13 13.97
CA VAL A 205 23.06 -3.09 13.12
C VAL A 205 23.40 -1.83 13.90
N SER A 206 23.01 -1.73 15.17
CA SER A 206 23.30 -0.61 16.05
C SER A 206 23.26 -1.07 17.53
N ALA A 207 23.86 -0.32 18.43
CA ALA A 207 23.88 -0.63 19.85
C ALA A 207 22.46 -0.82 20.41
N GLY A 208 22.21 -1.97 21.07
CA GLY A 208 20.91 -2.32 21.65
C GLY A 208 19.84 -2.77 20.64
N SER A 209 20.22 -2.99 19.38
CA SER A 209 19.30 -3.40 18.30
C SER A 209 18.79 -4.82 18.48
N PRO A 210 17.46 -5.05 18.52
CA PRO A 210 16.90 -6.40 18.52
C PRO A 210 17.02 -7.03 17.12
N ASP A 211 17.25 -8.34 17.04
CA ASP A 211 17.27 -9.10 15.79
C ASP A 211 16.33 -10.32 15.81
N LYS A 212 15.63 -10.52 16.92
CA LYS A 212 14.75 -11.66 17.16
C LYS A 212 13.35 -11.18 17.52
N GLY A 213 12.37 -11.99 17.16
CA GLY A 213 10.97 -11.75 17.46
C GLY A 213 10.19 -13.04 17.66
N SER A 214 8.89 -12.90 17.87
CA SER A 214 7.98 -14.02 18.05
C SER A 214 6.60 -13.72 17.50
N ARG A 215 5.85 -14.80 17.18
CA ARG A 215 4.45 -14.73 16.80
C ARG A 215 3.67 -15.82 17.52
N ILE A 216 2.55 -15.45 18.07
CA ILE A 216 1.64 -16.39 18.74
C ILE A 216 0.24 -16.07 18.22
N SER A 217 -0.49 -17.11 17.78
CA SER A 217 -1.92 -16.95 17.50
C SER A 217 -2.70 -18.14 18.01
N ALA A 218 -3.94 -17.88 18.40
CA ALA A 218 -4.89 -18.89 18.83
C ALA A 218 -6.28 -18.55 18.27
N SER A 219 -6.98 -19.56 17.78
CA SER A 219 -8.37 -19.44 17.33
C SER A 219 -9.23 -20.59 17.82
N TYR A 220 -10.46 -20.25 18.12
CA TYR A 220 -11.51 -21.20 18.54
C TYR A 220 -12.76 -20.95 17.71
N VAL A 221 -13.31 -22.00 17.12
CA VAL A 221 -14.55 -21.96 16.36
C VAL A 221 -15.43 -23.13 16.78
N ASP A 222 -16.68 -22.87 17.12
CA ASP A 222 -17.62 -23.91 17.53
C ASP A 222 -19.07 -23.53 17.22
N GLN A 223 -19.95 -24.53 17.28
CA GLN A 223 -21.38 -24.39 17.07
C GLN A 223 -22.14 -24.96 18.26
N PHE A 224 -23.19 -24.26 18.66
CA PHE A 224 -24.03 -24.60 19.79
C PHE A 224 -25.51 -24.66 19.39
N ALA A 225 -26.35 -25.17 20.30
CA ALA A 225 -27.80 -25.24 20.16
C ALA A 225 -28.25 -25.84 18.82
N ASN A 226 -27.79 -27.07 18.53
CA ASN A 226 -28.08 -27.76 17.25
C ASN A 226 -27.68 -26.92 16.01
N ARG A 227 -26.52 -26.25 16.06
CA ARG A 227 -25.98 -25.42 14.97
C ARG A 227 -26.84 -24.19 14.65
N THR A 228 -27.59 -23.67 15.61
CA THR A 228 -28.26 -22.36 15.47
C THR A 228 -27.41 -21.21 15.93
N ILE A 229 -26.40 -21.47 16.76
CA ILE A 229 -25.44 -20.47 17.23
C ILE A 229 -24.04 -20.90 16.82
N GLY A 230 -23.32 -20.03 16.13
CA GLY A 230 -21.93 -20.22 15.80
C GLY A 230 -21.06 -19.13 16.44
N VAL A 231 -19.92 -19.51 17.00
CA VAL A 231 -18.97 -18.60 17.65
C VAL A 231 -17.58 -18.82 17.06
N ALA A 232 -16.90 -17.74 16.69
CA ALA A 232 -15.48 -17.74 16.40
C ALA A 232 -14.78 -16.65 17.20
N ILE A 233 -13.65 -16.98 17.82
CA ILE A 233 -12.79 -16.06 18.54
C ILE A 233 -11.36 -16.33 18.09
N GLY A 234 -10.61 -15.28 17.79
CA GLY A 234 -9.20 -15.39 17.42
C GLY A 234 -8.39 -14.27 18.05
N TYR A 235 -7.19 -14.61 18.50
CA TYR A 235 -6.18 -13.69 19.01
C TYR A 235 -4.86 -13.94 18.31
N ALA A 236 -4.16 -12.88 17.94
CA ALA A 236 -2.82 -12.95 17.38
C ALA A 236 -1.94 -11.85 17.97
N ARG A 237 -0.74 -12.24 18.44
CA ARG A 237 0.32 -11.32 18.84
C ARG A 237 1.54 -11.54 17.97
N GLN A 238 2.10 -10.47 17.50
CA GLN A 238 3.36 -10.42 16.79
C GLN A 238 4.29 -9.45 17.50
N ASP A 239 5.49 -9.90 17.79
CA ASP A 239 6.63 -9.10 18.22
C ASP A 239 7.72 -9.28 17.17
N LYS A 240 8.09 -8.21 16.47
CA LYS A 240 8.96 -8.27 15.30
C LYS A 240 10.07 -7.24 15.40
N PRO A 241 11.35 -7.64 15.16
CA PRO A 241 12.43 -6.68 15.04
C PRO A 241 12.28 -5.86 13.75
N ASN A 242 12.41 -4.54 13.86
CA ASN A 242 12.54 -3.62 12.73
C ASN A 242 14.01 -3.25 12.56
N VAL A 243 14.66 -3.82 11.54
CA VAL A 243 16.09 -3.64 11.31
C VAL A 243 16.33 -3.30 9.85
N SER A 244 16.94 -2.13 9.61
CA SER A 244 17.40 -1.76 8.28
C SER A 244 18.60 -0.80 8.32
N GLU A 245 19.33 -0.76 7.21
CA GLU A 245 20.34 0.25 6.92
C GLU A 245 19.81 1.07 5.74
N THR A 246 19.76 2.39 5.90
CA THR A 246 19.27 3.29 4.87
C THR A 246 20.38 4.23 4.43
N PHE A 247 20.41 4.49 3.13
CA PHE A 247 21.23 5.53 2.53
C PHE A 247 20.35 6.38 1.62
N GLU A 248 20.45 7.68 1.71
CA GLU A 248 19.66 8.63 0.92
C GLU A 248 20.55 9.74 0.40
N THR A 249 20.45 10.01 -0.90
CA THR A 249 20.85 11.28 -1.49
C THR A 249 19.61 12.13 -1.58
N TRP A 250 19.55 13.26 -0.85
CA TRP A 250 18.29 14.04 -0.71
C TRP A 250 17.71 14.45 -2.05
N ASP A 251 18.58 14.97 -2.93
CA ASP A 251 18.25 15.33 -4.29
C ASP A 251 19.51 15.59 -5.11
N TRP A 252 19.34 15.85 -6.41
CA TRP A 252 20.40 16.23 -7.34
C TRP A 252 20.08 17.60 -7.93
N VAL A 253 20.89 18.59 -7.59
CA VAL A 253 20.64 20.01 -7.92
C VAL A 253 21.75 20.58 -8.78
N ASP A 254 21.46 21.66 -9.50
CA ASP A 254 22.45 22.31 -10.36
C ASP A 254 23.50 23.06 -9.54
N ALA A 255 24.76 22.86 -9.92
CA ALA A 255 25.88 23.60 -9.41
C ALA A 255 26.87 23.89 -10.53
N THR A 256 27.58 25.02 -10.42
CA THR A 256 28.68 25.33 -11.32
C THR A 256 29.97 24.74 -10.75
N VAL A 257 30.56 23.77 -11.45
CA VAL A 257 31.81 23.12 -11.08
C VAL A 257 32.77 23.27 -12.25
N ASN A 258 33.96 23.90 -12.01
CA ASN A 258 34.94 24.20 -13.07
C ASN A 258 34.33 24.94 -14.28
N GLY A 259 33.38 25.85 -14.06
CA GLY A 259 32.72 26.63 -15.12
C GLY A 259 31.62 25.90 -15.87
N GLN A 260 31.30 24.66 -15.51
CA GLN A 260 30.20 23.85 -16.11
C GLN A 260 29.05 23.69 -15.13
N THR A 261 27.82 23.83 -15.60
CA THR A 261 26.63 23.49 -14.81
C THR A 261 26.42 21.97 -14.85
N VAL A 262 26.46 21.34 -13.67
CA VAL A 262 26.29 19.88 -13.50
C VAL A 262 25.36 19.61 -12.33
N LYS A 263 24.74 18.43 -12.34
CA LYS A 263 23.97 17.96 -11.18
C LYS A 263 24.93 17.44 -10.11
N VAL A 264 24.79 17.97 -8.88
CA VAL A 264 25.54 17.54 -7.69
C VAL A 264 24.60 17.05 -6.61
N PRO A 265 25.04 16.20 -5.66
CA PRO A 265 24.23 15.81 -4.51
C PRO A 265 23.87 17.05 -3.67
N LYS A 266 22.59 17.21 -3.30
CA LYS A 266 22.13 18.26 -2.40
C LYS A 266 22.57 18.02 -0.95
N GLY A 267 22.57 16.76 -0.54
CA GLY A 267 23.00 16.23 0.74
C GLY A 267 22.85 14.72 0.78
N ILE A 268 23.41 14.07 1.79
CA ILE A 268 23.29 12.63 2.03
C ILE A 268 22.87 12.35 3.47
N LYS A 269 22.22 11.20 3.67
CA LYS A 269 21.83 10.68 4.97
C LYS A 269 22.09 9.16 5.01
N ALA A 270 22.80 8.71 6.02
CA ALA A 270 23.10 7.30 6.25
C ALA A 270 22.67 6.92 7.66
N LEU A 271 21.67 6.04 7.82
CA LEU A 271 21.10 5.68 9.11
C LEU A 271 20.99 4.17 9.27
N ALA A 272 21.34 3.66 10.45
CA ALA A 272 20.83 2.41 10.99
C ALA A 272 19.48 2.68 11.64
N VAL A 273 18.48 1.96 11.19
CA VAL A 273 17.12 2.00 11.73
C VAL A 273 16.88 0.70 12.47
N THR A 274 16.57 0.80 13.75
CA THR A 274 16.42 -0.36 14.63
C THR A 274 15.26 -0.16 15.58
N GLY A 275 14.61 -1.24 16.00
CA GLY A 275 13.53 -1.16 16.97
C GLY A 275 12.63 -2.38 16.94
N ASP A 276 11.54 -2.29 17.66
CA ASP A 276 10.55 -3.33 17.82
C ASP A 276 9.19 -2.88 17.28
N GLN A 277 8.46 -3.81 16.69
CA GLN A 277 7.07 -3.67 16.31
C GLN A 277 6.25 -4.73 17.02
N VAL A 278 5.35 -4.30 17.89
CA VAL A 278 4.43 -5.20 18.59
C VAL A 278 3.02 -4.96 18.06
N ARG A 279 2.35 -6.03 17.65
CA ARG A 279 0.96 -5.97 17.21
C ARG A 279 0.15 -7.02 17.97
N ASP A 280 -0.95 -6.60 18.57
CA ASP A 280 -1.99 -7.45 19.12
C ASP A 280 -3.26 -7.31 18.29
N GLY A 281 -3.86 -8.43 17.91
CA GLY A 281 -5.14 -8.47 17.18
C GLY A 281 -6.12 -9.42 17.86
N LEU A 282 -7.37 -8.96 17.98
CA LEU A 282 -8.48 -9.74 18.50
C LEU A 282 -9.65 -9.70 17.51
N MET A 283 -10.25 -10.84 17.25
CA MET A 283 -11.42 -10.96 16.39
C MET A 283 -12.48 -11.84 17.07
N GLY A 284 -13.74 -11.46 16.93
CA GLY A 284 -14.90 -12.25 17.35
C GLY A 284 -15.99 -12.24 16.30
N VAL A 285 -16.62 -13.41 16.07
CA VAL A 285 -17.80 -13.55 15.21
C VAL A 285 -18.84 -14.36 15.96
N LEU A 286 -20.05 -13.83 16.00
CA LEU A 286 -21.23 -14.53 16.52
C LEU A 286 -22.29 -14.61 15.43
N GLU A 287 -22.62 -15.83 15.00
CA GLU A 287 -23.71 -16.09 14.06
C GLU A 287 -24.88 -16.72 14.81
N TYR A 288 -26.09 -16.18 14.58
CA TYR A 288 -27.34 -16.73 15.06
C TYR A 288 -28.27 -17.05 13.88
N ARG A 289 -28.59 -18.32 13.69
CA ARG A 289 -29.45 -18.82 12.61
C ARG A 289 -30.50 -19.79 13.20
N PRO A 290 -31.56 -19.26 13.82
CA PRO A 290 -32.59 -20.11 14.46
C PRO A 290 -33.37 -20.95 13.45
N ASN A 291 -33.44 -20.54 12.20
CA ASN A 291 -34.12 -21.22 11.12
C ASN A 291 -33.49 -20.84 9.76
N ARG A 292 -34.00 -21.39 8.64
CA ARG A 292 -33.52 -21.12 7.28
C ARG A 292 -33.80 -19.71 6.77
N ASN A 293 -34.73 -19.00 7.41
CA ASN A 293 -35.25 -17.74 6.95
C ASN A 293 -34.54 -16.52 7.58
N PHE A 294 -33.81 -16.72 8.67
CA PHE A 294 -33.14 -15.63 9.40
C PHE A 294 -31.72 -15.99 9.78
N THR A 295 -30.80 -15.09 9.50
CA THR A 295 -29.41 -15.15 9.99
C THR A 295 -28.99 -13.78 10.48
N SER A 296 -28.48 -13.70 11.70
CA SER A 296 -27.87 -12.50 12.29
C SER A 296 -26.40 -12.77 12.57
N THR A 297 -25.53 -11.90 12.12
CA THR A 297 -24.08 -12.02 12.33
C THR A 297 -23.57 -10.73 12.96
N ILE A 298 -22.91 -10.86 14.10
CA ILE A 298 -22.14 -9.77 14.72
C ILE A 298 -20.68 -10.14 14.58
N ASP A 299 -19.88 -9.25 14.03
CA ASP A 299 -18.44 -9.39 13.96
C ASP A 299 -17.76 -8.16 14.58
N ALA A 300 -16.66 -8.40 15.28
CA ALA A 300 -15.84 -7.37 15.90
C ALA A 300 -14.36 -7.67 15.66
N TYR A 301 -13.62 -6.64 15.37
CA TYR A 301 -12.18 -6.67 15.17
C TYR A 301 -11.52 -5.53 15.95
N HIS A 302 -10.43 -5.84 16.65
CA HIS A 302 -9.59 -4.85 17.31
C HIS A 302 -8.12 -5.18 17.08
N SER A 303 -7.34 -4.18 16.70
CA SER A 303 -5.88 -4.27 16.58
C SER A 303 -5.22 -3.11 17.30
N ARG A 304 -4.12 -3.41 18.01
CA ARG A 304 -3.19 -2.43 18.54
C ARG A 304 -1.81 -2.72 17.97
N PHE A 305 -1.15 -1.69 17.49
CA PHE A 305 0.19 -1.73 16.93
C PHE A 305 1.05 -0.68 17.63
N ASP A 306 2.09 -1.13 18.29
CA ASP A 306 3.09 -0.29 18.95
C ASP A 306 4.43 -0.46 18.26
N GLN A 307 5.12 0.62 17.97
CA GLN A 307 6.46 0.63 17.40
C GLN A 307 7.35 1.61 18.14
N GLU A 308 8.53 1.16 18.48
CA GLU A 308 9.62 2.04 18.85
C GLU A 308 10.77 1.86 17.86
N GLU A 309 11.32 2.97 17.37
CA GLU A 309 12.37 2.97 16.36
C GLU A 309 13.46 3.96 16.76
N ILE A 310 14.69 3.49 16.78
CA ILE A 310 15.89 4.30 16.99
C ILE A 310 16.64 4.42 15.66
N ARG A 311 16.89 5.65 15.23
CA ARG A 311 17.62 5.97 14.01
C ARG A 311 18.95 6.58 14.38
N ARG A 312 20.05 5.92 14.06
CA ARG A 312 21.41 6.36 14.36
C ARG A 312 22.24 6.45 13.10
N GLY A 313 23.07 7.48 13.01
CA GLY A 313 23.97 7.65 11.88
C GLY A 313 24.32 9.11 11.64
N MET A 314 24.44 9.46 10.37
CA MET A 314 24.95 10.76 9.96
C MET A 314 24.17 11.36 8.82
N GLU A 315 24.00 12.66 8.84
CA GLU A 315 23.41 13.48 7.79
C GLU A 315 24.39 14.58 7.39
N ILE A 316 24.66 14.70 6.10
CA ILE A 316 25.67 15.62 5.58
C ILE A 316 25.04 16.52 4.52
N PRO A 317 24.66 17.75 4.88
CA PRO A 317 24.29 18.78 3.91
C PRO A 317 25.46 19.09 2.98
N MET A 318 25.17 19.25 1.70
CA MET A 318 26.13 19.67 0.68
C MET A 318 25.65 20.96 0.00
N LYS A 319 25.01 20.87 -1.16
CA LYS A 319 24.55 22.08 -1.89
C LYS A 319 23.43 22.85 -1.16
N ASP A 320 22.79 22.26 -0.20
CA ASP A 320 21.82 22.96 0.67
C ASP A 320 22.50 23.91 1.67
N ASP A 321 23.78 23.70 1.98
CA ASP A 321 24.64 24.64 2.68
C ASP A 321 25.37 25.53 1.65
N GLY A 322 25.02 26.79 1.59
CA GLY A 322 25.57 27.73 0.60
C GLY A 322 27.08 27.95 0.65
N THR A 323 27.76 27.42 1.70
CA THR A 323 29.22 27.53 1.86
C THR A 323 29.98 26.36 1.24
N VAL A 324 29.31 25.27 0.92
CA VAL A 324 29.94 24.05 0.37
C VAL A 324 30.38 24.30 -1.08
N SER A 325 31.63 23.97 -1.38
CA SER A 325 32.21 24.00 -2.72
C SER A 325 32.58 22.60 -3.21
N PHE A 326 32.48 22.36 -4.54
CA PHE A 326 32.81 21.08 -5.17
C PHE A 326 34.11 21.14 -5.95
N ALA A 327 34.94 20.10 -5.80
CA ALA A 327 36.25 19.97 -6.47
C ALA A 327 36.47 18.55 -7.02
N ASN A 328 37.47 18.39 -7.90
CA ASN A 328 37.92 17.11 -8.49
C ASN A 328 36.77 16.31 -9.11
N PRO A 329 35.93 16.88 -10.01
CA PRO A 329 34.76 16.23 -10.51
C PRO A 329 35.04 15.11 -11.49
N THR A 330 34.41 13.96 -11.34
CA THR A 330 34.16 12.98 -12.41
C THR A 330 32.71 13.15 -12.86
N ILE A 331 32.55 13.68 -14.08
CA ILE A 331 31.24 14.00 -14.65
C ILE A 331 30.83 12.92 -15.65
N VAL A 332 29.64 12.36 -15.48
CA VAL A 332 29.02 11.39 -16.40
C VAL A 332 27.61 11.88 -16.72
N ASN A 333 27.27 12.05 -17.98
CA ASN A 333 25.96 12.50 -18.45
C ASN A 333 25.45 13.78 -17.75
N GLY A 334 26.35 14.76 -17.50
CA GLY A 334 26.01 16.01 -16.81
C GLY A 334 25.81 15.88 -15.28
N VAL A 335 26.14 14.72 -14.72
CA VAL A 335 26.07 14.44 -13.28
C VAL A 335 27.46 14.26 -12.72
N MET A 336 27.80 14.94 -11.64
CA MET A 336 29.05 14.75 -10.90
C MET A 336 28.94 13.45 -10.08
N ARG A 337 29.41 12.36 -10.68
CA ARG A 337 29.34 11.00 -10.09
C ARG A 337 30.41 10.76 -9.03
N ALA A 338 31.52 11.46 -9.08
CA ALA A 338 32.55 11.44 -8.04
C ALA A 338 33.20 12.81 -7.89
N GLY A 339 33.78 13.05 -6.72
CA GLY A 339 34.50 14.25 -6.39
C GLY A 339 34.58 14.53 -4.90
N THR A 340 34.87 15.79 -4.59
CA THR A 340 35.05 16.28 -3.22
C THR A 340 34.08 17.42 -2.92
N ALA A 341 33.38 17.37 -1.82
CA ALA A 341 32.64 18.48 -1.23
C ALA A 341 33.46 19.04 -0.04
N ASN A 342 33.88 20.27 -0.14
CA ASN A 342 34.66 21.00 0.89
C ASN A 342 33.71 21.82 1.76
N ASP A 343 34.11 22.03 3.01
CA ASP A 343 33.35 22.83 3.99
C ASP A 343 31.96 22.30 4.32
N VAL A 344 31.79 20.97 4.29
CA VAL A 344 30.58 20.32 4.77
C VAL A 344 30.47 20.38 6.30
N ASN A 345 29.24 20.41 6.81
CA ASN A 345 28.94 20.41 8.25
C ASN A 345 28.11 19.16 8.61
N PRO A 346 28.75 18.00 8.83
CA PRO A 346 28.07 16.74 9.16
C PRO A 346 27.36 16.79 10.50
N VAL A 347 26.17 16.22 10.56
CA VAL A 347 25.33 16.10 11.75
C VAL A 347 25.20 14.64 12.14
N VAL A 348 25.61 14.29 13.34
CA VAL A 348 25.36 12.99 13.96
C VAL A 348 23.93 12.97 14.48
N ARG A 349 23.19 11.96 14.09
CA ARG A 349 21.78 11.75 14.42
C ARG A 349 21.61 10.59 15.38
N ASN A 350 20.89 10.80 16.48
CA ASN A 350 20.29 9.75 17.28
C ASN A 350 18.84 10.16 17.55
N ASN A 351 17.93 9.58 16.82
CA ASN A 351 16.52 9.95 16.83
C ASN A 351 15.71 8.78 17.39
N ARG A 352 14.67 9.08 18.15
CA ARG A 352 13.67 8.11 18.60
C ARG A 352 12.33 8.42 17.95
N MET A 353 11.70 7.42 17.36
CA MET A 353 10.34 7.48 16.90
C MET A 353 9.50 6.45 17.65
N THR A 354 8.41 6.88 18.21
CA THR A 354 7.37 6.00 18.78
C THR A 354 6.09 6.14 17.97
N ARG A 355 5.39 5.04 17.77
CA ARG A 355 4.10 5.00 17.07
C ARG A 355 3.16 4.07 17.80
N GLU A 356 1.94 4.53 18.03
CA GLU A 356 0.83 3.73 18.52
C GLU A 356 -0.34 3.86 17.55
N ASP A 357 -0.79 2.73 16.99
CA ASP A 357 -2.02 2.64 16.20
C ASP A 357 -3.05 1.78 16.92
N LYS A 358 -4.31 2.18 16.86
CA LYS A 358 -5.45 1.38 17.31
C LYS A 358 -6.49 1.38 16.22
N LEU A 359 -6.95 0.20 15.85
CA LEU A 359 -8.02 0.02 14.89
C LEU A 359 -9.12 -0.84 15.51
N THR A 360 -10.37 -0.38 15.43
CA THR A 360 -11.54 -1.12 15.91
C THR A 360 -12.61 -1.09 14.82
N ALA A 361 -13.17 -2.24 14.48
CA ALA A 361 -14.28 -2.36 13.55
C ALA A 361 -15.33 -3.29 14.16
N VAL A 362 -16.60 -2.89 14.10
CA VAL A 362 -17.74 -3.70 14.55
C VAL A 362 -18.81 -3.64 13.48
N GLY A 363 -19.40 -4.79 13.19
CA GLY A 363 -20.48 -4.92 12.24
C GLY A 363 -21.61 -5.81 12.73
N TRP A 364 -22.83 -5.49 12.32
CA TRP A 364 -24.03 -6.27 12.59
C TRP A 364 -24.84 -6.43 11.30
N ASN A 365 -24.83 -7.64 10.77
CA ASN A 365 -25.54 -8.02 9.55
C ASN A 365 -26.74 -8.89 9.89
N ASN A 366 -27.89 -8.57 9.32
CA ASN A 366 -29.10 -9.35 9.44
C ASN A 366 -29.64 -9.68 8.05
N ARG A 367 -29.87 -10.96 7.79
CA ARG A 367 -30.44 -11.48 6.55
C ARG A 367 -31.77 -12.17 6.84
N PHE A 368 -32.78 -11.76 6.11
CA PHE A 368 -34.14 -12.30 6.15
C PHE A 368 -34.46 -12.92 4.79
N SER A 369 -35.03 -14.12 4.77
CA SER A 369 -35.49 -14.75 3.55
C SER A 369 -36.94 -15.26 3.76
N SER A 370 -37.86 -14.93 2.85
CA SER A 370 -39.23 -15.34 2.91
C SER A 370 -39.79 -15.50 1.48
N GLY A 371 -40.03 -16.75 1.07
CA GLY A 371 -40.34 -17.04 -0.33
C GLY A 371 -39.25 -16.53 -1.24
N ASP A 372 -39.63 -15.72 -2.24
CA ASP A 372 -38.72 -15.14 -3.22
C ASP A 372 -38.03 -13.87 -2.76
N TRP A 373 -38.31 -13.39 -1.56
CA TRP A 373 -37.76 -12.17 -1.00
C TRP A 373 -36.57 -12.45 -0.10
N VAL A 374 -35.51 -11.64 -0.28
CA VAL A 374 -34.36 -11.60 0.62
C VAL A 374 -34.13 -10.15 1.02
N GLY A 375 -34.11 -9.89 2.33
CA GLY A 375 -33.81 -8.58 2.90
C GLY A 375 -32.49 -8.63 3.67
N ILE A 376 -31.69 -7.58 3.59
CA ILE A 376 -30.44 -7.41 4.34
C ILE A 376 -30.46 -6.05 5.03
N ILE A 377 -30.08 -6.04 6.32
CA ILE A 377 -29.79 -4.83 7.09
C ILE A 377 -28.38 -5.00 7.65
N ASP A 378 -27.52 -4.03 7.41
CA ASP A 378 -26.13 -4.05 7.86
C ASP A 378 -25.76 -2.70 8.51
N LEU A 379 -25.25 -2.76 9.72
CA LEU A 379 -24.77 -1.60 10.48
C LEU A 379 -23.29 -1.79 10.77
N SER A 380 -22.48 -0.74 10.63
CA SER A 380 -21.07 -0.82 10.97
C SER A 380 -20.51 0.47 11.57
N HIS A 381 -19.52 0.26 12.44
CA HIS A 381 -18.68 1.29 13.00
C HIS A 381 -17.22 0.88 12.87
N SER A 382 -16.37 1.77 12.38
CA SER A 382 -14.93 1.57 12.29
C SER A 382 -14.21 2.82 12.76
N LYS A 383 -13.15 2.64 13.58
CA LYS A 383 -12.34 3.73 14.15
C LYS A 383 -10.87 3.36 14.09
N ALA A 384 -10.02 4.29 13.62
CA ALA A 384 -8.57 4.22 13.73
C ALA A 384 -8.05 5.44 14.48
N ASP A 385 -7.15 5.21 15.42
CA ASP A 385 -6.35 6.24 16.10
C ASP A 385 -4.87 5.96 15.78
N HIS A 386 -4.14 6.98 15.40
CA HIS A 386 -2.71 6.97 15.15
C HIS A 386 -2.06 8.06 15.97
N LYS A 387 -1.00 7.70 16.71
CA LYS A 387 -0.14 8.62 17.43
C LYS A 387 1.30 8.33 17.07
N GLU A 388 2.03 9.34 16.66
CA GLU A 388 3.45 9.25 16.37
C GLU A 388 4.20 10.38 17.07
N GLU A 389 5.38 10.10 17.58
CA GLU A 389 6.31 11.10 18.09
C GLU A 389 7.71 10.78 17.58
N LEU A 390 8.28 11.70 16.81
CA LEU A 390 9.69 11.69 16.44
C LEU A 390 10.43 12.75 17.26
N VAL A 391 11.41 12.31 18.03
CA VAL A 391 12.35 13.19 18.75
C VAL A 391 13.71 13.07 18.09
N GLU A 392 14.24 14.20 17.62
CA GLU A 392 15.58 14.30 17.03
C GLU A 392 16.51 15.05 17.98
N ILE A 393 17.69 14.50 18.17
CA ILE A 393 18.81 15.18 18.83
C ILE A 393 19.97 15.21 17.86
N ASN A 394 20.47 16.40 17.60
CA ASN A 394 21.53 16.67 16.66
C ASN A 394 22.83 16.94 17.38
N ALA A 395 23.94 16.46 16.83
CA ALA A 395 25.26 16.76 17.33
C ALA A 395 26.24 16.92 16.16
N GLY A 396 27.28 17.73 16.35
CA GLY A 396 28.25 17.99 15.29
C GLY A 396 29.56 18.49 15.83
N ARG A 397 30.51 18.68 14.91
CA ARG A 397 31.81 19.30 15.15
C ARG A 397 31.71 20.79 14.91
N ALA A 398 32.44 21.57 15.64
CA ALA A 398 32.57 23.01 15.37
C ALA A 398 33.28 23.29 14.04
N ALA A 399 34.28 22.48 13.69
CA ALA A 399 35.05 22.65 12.46
C ALA A 399 34.39 21.99 11.26
N ARG A 400 34.29 22.69 10.14
CA ARG A 400 33.84 22.17 8.85
C ARG A 400 34.80 21.10 8.31
N GLN A 401 34.31 20.22 7.49
CA GLN A 401 34.98 18.99 7.06
C GLN A 401 35.03 18.88 5.53
N THR A 402 35.76 17.88 5.04
CA THR A 402 35.82 17.50 3.63
C THR A 402 35.25 16.11 3.44
N LEU A 403 34.36 15.98 2.43
CA LEU A 403 33.76 14.72 2.03
C LEU A 403 34.15 14.35 0.60
N GLY A 404 34.92 13.28 0.44
CA GLY A 404 35.05 12.60 -0.84
C GLY A 404 33.88 11.68 -1.09
N PHE A 405 33.33 11.66 -2.30
CA PHE A 405 32.23 10.75 -2.69
C PHE A 405 32.46 10.19 -4.10
N ASP A 406 32.07 8.94 -4.31
CA ASP A 406 32.15 8.25 -5.60
C ASP A 406 30.97 7.31 -5.83
N TYR A 407 30.05 7.73 -6.70
CA TYR A 407 28.88 6.95 -7.15
C TYR A 407 29.16 6.12 -8.43
N THR A 408 30.40 6.09 -8.96
CA THR A 408 30.68 5.38 -10.22
C THR A 408 30.46 3.87 -10.09
N GLY A 409 30.61 3.32 -8.88
CA GLY A 409 30.42 1.89 -8.57
C GLY A 409 28.97 1.45 -8.35
N GLY A 410 27.99 2.36 -8.27
CA GLY A 410 26.60 1.96 -8.02
C GLY A 410 25.70 3.03 -7.39
N SER A 411 24.64 2.55 -6.71
CA SER A 411 23.66 3.41 -6.04
C SER A 411 24.14 3.94 -4.69
N ILE A 412 25.06 3.24 -4.04
CA ILE A 412 25.72 3.67 -2.81
C ILE A 412 27.10 4.18 -3.18
N PRO A 413 27.48 5.42 -2.80
CA PRO A 413 28.81 5.93 -3.08
C PRO A 413 29.86 5.32 -2.14
N ALA A 414 31.08 5.22 -2.61
CA ALA A 414 32.23 5.18 -1.73
C ALA A 414 32.41 6.57 -1.09
N LEU A 415 32.48 6.61 0.24
CA LEU A 415 32.56 7.85 1.00
C LEU A 415 33.88 7.93 1.77
N ASN A 416 34.45 9.14 1.86
CA ASN A 416 35.61 9.45 2.66
C ASN A 416 35.42 10.80 3.35
N LEU A 417 34.95 10.78 4.61
CA LEU A 417 34.70 11.97 5.41
C LEU A 417 35.83 12.17 6.40
N SER A 418 36.36 13.38 6.47
CA SER A 418 37.35 13.76 7.46
C SER A 418 36.70 13.93 8.86
N GLY A 419 37.54 13.84 9.89
CA GLY A 419 37.16 14.09 11.30
C GLY A 419 36.80 12.86 12.11
N VAL A 420 36.68 13.04 13.43
CA VAL A 420 36.31 12.02 14.41
C VAL A 420 34.93 12.33 14.95
N TYR A 421 34.03 11.34 14.99
CA TYR A 421 32.62 11.52 15.35
C TYR A 421 32.14 10.55 16.45
N ASP A 422 33.01 9.70 16.97
CA ASP A 422 32.75 8.77 18.07
C ASP A 422 33.40 9.18 19.40
N ASP A 423 34.05 10.34 19.42
CA ASP A 423 34.66 10.94 20.62
C ASP A 423 33.74 12.03 21.20
N PRO A 424 33.15 11.85 22.39
CA PRO A 424 32.24 12.79 23.02
C PRO A 424 32.89 14.14 23.37
N THR A 425 34.23 14.26 23.33
CA THR A 425 34.95 15.51 23.57
C THR A 425 35.09 16.35 22.31
N GLN A 426 34.87 15.78 21.11
CA GLN A 426 35.03 16.44 19.82
C GLN A 426 33.71 16.80 19.14
N ILE A 427 32.60 16.34 19.65
CA ILE A 427 31.26 16.67 19.17
C ILE A 427 30.43 17.26 20.30
N ALA A 428 29.54 18.18 19.98
CA ALA A 428 28.61 18.79 20.93
C ALA A 428 27.18 18.76 20.37
N ILE A 429 26.19 18.85 21.27
CA ILE A 429 24.78 19.01 20.87
C ILE A 429 24.64 20.29 20.07
N GLY A 430 24.05 20.17 18.88
CA GLY A 430 23.86 21.24 17.91
C GLY A 430 24.32 20.84 16.53
N GLY A 431 24.26 21.74 15.58
CA GLY A 431 24.63 21.54 14.19
C GLY A 431 23.78 22.42 13.27
N GLN A 432 23.87 22.15 11.97
CA GLN A 432 23.17 22.93 10.95
C GLN A 432 21.65 22.91 11.11
N PHE A 433 21.08 21.85 11.69
CA PHE A 433 19.63 21.67 11.87
C PHE A 433 19.16 22.02 13.30
N GLY A 434 19.92 22.83 14.03
CA GLY A 434 19.62 23.14 15.43
C GLY A 434 20.01 22.01 16.39
N GLU A 435 19.55 22.11 17.62
CA GLU A 435 19.96 21.22 18.71
C GLU A 435 19.01 20.04 18.91
N GLY A 436 17.70 20.33 18.83
CA GLY A 436 16.68 19.30 18.94
C GLY A 436 15.38 19.69 18.22
N TYR A 437 14.59 18.67 17.89
CA TYR A 437 13.34 18.83 17.17
C TYR A 437 12.38 17.72 17.56
N VAL A 438 11.09 18.05 17.68
CA VAL A 438 10.01 17.10 17.88
C VAL A 438 8.94 17.29 16.82
N ASN A 439 8.42 16.17 16.33
CA ASN A 439 7.36 16.07 15.35
C ASN A 439 6.39 14.97 15.79
N ALA A 440 5.14 15.36 16.11
CA ALA A 440 4.16 14.45 16.69
C ALA A 440 2.78 14.57 16.01
N PRO A 441 2.59 13.93 14.84
CA PRO A 441 1.28 13.85 14.21
C PRO A 441 0.37 12.86 14.94
N ASN A 442 -0.86 13.29 15.22
CA ASN A 442 -1.94 12.46 15.72
C ASN A 442 -3.08 12.45 14.69
N LEU A 443 -3.65 11.29 14.41
CA LEU A 443 -4.79 11.17 13.51
C LEU A 443 -5.90 10.35 14.18
N THR A 444 -7.13 10.76 13.94
CA THR A 444 -8.32 9.97 14.28
C THR A 444 -9.20 9.87 13.05
N ASP A 445 -9.58 8.66 12.66
CA ASP A 445 -10.47 8.37 11.53
C ASP A 445 -11.66 7.55 12.02
N LYS A 446 -12.88 8.02 11.80
CA LYS A 446 -14.14 7.38 12.22
C LYS A 446 -15.06 7.22 11.03
N LEU A 447 -15.63 6.04 10.86
CA LEU A 447 -16.57 5.72 9.79
C LEU A 447 -17.76 4.96 10.39
N ASN A 448 -18.97 5.48 10.17
CA ASN A 448 -20.22 4.83 10.50
C ASN A 448 -20.99 4.57 9.20
N SER A 449 -21.59 3.39 9.07
CA SER A 449 -22.40 3.05 7.91
C SER A 449 -23.65 2.27 8.29
N ALA A 450 -24.72 2.55 7.53
CA ALA A 450 -25.97 1.80 7.59
C ALA A 450 -26.41 1.46 6.16
N ARG A 451 -26.60 0.18 5.89
CA ARG A 451 -27.03 -0.37 4.60
C ARG A 451 -28.30 -1.19 4.77
N ALA A 452 -29.21 -1.05 3.81
CA ALA A 452 -30.36 -1.92 3.67
C ALA A 452 -30.53 -2.30 2.19
N SER A 453 -30.88 -3.56 1.91
CA SER A 453 -31.25 -4.00 0.57
C SER A 453 -32.36 -5.03 0.61
N VAL A 454 -33.11 -5.08 -0.49
CA VAL A 454 -34.16 -6.08 -0.74
C VAL A 454 -33.94 -6.66 -2.12
N GLU A 455 -33.90 -7.97 -2.21
CA GLU A 455 -33.84 -8.75 -3.44
C GLU A 455 -35.13 -9.51 -3.63
N TYR A 456 -35.69 -9.48 -4.84
CA TYR A 456 -36.79 -10.30 -5.29
C TYR A 456 -36.33 -11.26 -6.38
N LYS A 457 -36.57 -12.55 -6.20
CA LYS A 457 -36.22 -13.60 -7.16
C LYS A 457 -37.35 -13.81 -8.13
N PHE A 458 -37.04 -13.88 -9.42
CA PHE A 458 -38.00 -14.16 -10.48
C PHE A 458 -38.06 -15.69 -10.71
N ALA A 459 -39.26 -16.19 -10.98
CA ALA A 459 -39.43 -17.62 -11.28
C ALA A 459 -39.01 -17.93 -12.74
N GLU A 460 -39.14 -16.99 -13.66
CA GLU A 460 -38.92 -17.17 -15.10
C GLU A 460 -38.32 -15.91 -15.73
N GLY A 461 -37.70 -16.05 -16.88
CA GLY A 461 -37.15 -14.97 -17.67
C GLY A 461 -35.62 -14.89 -17.61
N PRO A 462 -35.03 -13.94 -18.34
CA PRO A 462 -33.56 -13.82 -18.40
C PRO A 462 -32.93 -13.21 -17.13
N PHE A 463 -33.73 -12.62 -16.28
CA PHE A 463 -33.29 -12.08 -14.99
C PHE A 463 -33.71 -13.05 -13.89
N SER A 464 -32.74 -13.45 -13.07
CA SER A 464 -32.99 -14.31 -11.91
C SER A 464 -33.45 -13.54 -10.68
N SER A 465 -33.07 -12.28 -10.55
CA SER A 465 -33.56 -11.42 -9.48
C SER A 465 -33.35 -9.93 -9.76
N VAL A 466 -34.03 -9.08 -8.98
CA VAL A 466 -33.76 -7.67 -8.87
C VAL A 466 -33.40 -7.33 -7.42
N GLU A 467 -32.32 -6.61 -7.19
CA GLU A 467 -31.91 -6.08 -5.89
C GLU A 467 -31.94 -4.56 -5.90
N VAL A 468 -32.60 -3.99 -4.89
CA VAL A 468 -32.61 -2.55 -4.63
C VAL A 468 -32.01 -2.32 -3.27
N GLY A 469 -31.07 -1.39 -3.17
CA GLY A 469 -30.43 -1.12 -1.90
C GLY A 469 -30.05 0.34 -1.71
N PHE A 470 -29.83 0.66 -0.45
CA PHE A 470 -29.44 1.98 0.00
C PHE A 470 -28.37 1.89 1.08
N ASN A 471 -27.37 2.79 1.02
CA ASN A 471 -26.32 2.91 2.02
C ASN A 471 -26.11 4.38 2.38
N VAL A 472 -25.91 4.64 3.67
CA VAL A 472 -25.46 5.95 4.18
C VAL A 472 -24.21 5.71 4.99
N SER A 473 -23.13 6.40 4.64
CA SER A 473 -21.90 6.41 5.44
C SER A 473 -21.54 7.84 5.85
N LYS A 474 -21.02 7.99 7.06
CA LYS A 474 -20.44 9.23 7.59
C LYS A 474 -19.04 8.95 8.06
N ARG A 475 -18.06 9.65 7.48
CA ARG A 475 -16.64 9.63 7.86
C ARG A 475 -16.24 10.96 8.42
N SER A 476 -15.47 10.94 9.51
CA SER A 476 -14.79 12.11 10.06
C SER A 476 -13.34 11.76 10.30
N LYS A 477 -12.43 12.53 9.72
CA LYS A 477 -10.99 12.36 9.91
C LYS A 477 -10.38 13.67 10.38
N GLU A 478 -9.61 13.58 11.47
CA GLU A 478 -8.94 14.70 12.10
C GLU A 478 -7.44 14.42 12.16
N LYS A 479 -6.64 15.42 11.84
CA LYS A 479 -5.20 15.42 12.01
C LYS A 479 -4.80 16.59 12.88
N GLU A 480 -4.15 16.29 13.99
CA GLU A 480 -3.45 17.24 14.85
C GLU A 480 -1.95 17.00 14.69
N HIS A 481 -1.20 18.05 14.42
CA HIS A 481 0.22 17.97 14.17
C HIS A 481 0.94 18.93 15.13
N LEU A 482 1.62 18.34 16.10
CA LEU A 482 2.40 19.07 17.10
C LEU A 482 3.87 19.04 16.66
N GLU A 483 4.51 20.20 16.58
CA GLU A 483 5.85 20.33 16.05
C GLU A 483 6.56 21.52 16.71
N THR A 484 7.80 21.32 17.17
CA THR A 484 8.63 22.40 17.71
C THR A 484 10.11 22.03 17.65
N GLY A 485 10.96 23.05 17.47
CA GLY A 485 12.39 22.96 17.82
C GLY A 485 12.58 23.21 19.32
N PHE A 486 13.61 22.66 19.91
CA PHE A 486 14.01 22.93 21.28
C PHE A 486 15.52 23.09 21.41
N SER A 487 15.95 23.95 22.33
CA SER A 487 17.35 24.28 22.52
C SER A 487 17.87 23.68 23.82
N LYS A 488 19.14 23.33 23.83
CA LYS A 488 19.85 22.81 25.01
C LYS A 488 19.92 23.83 26.14
N ILE A 489 20.03 23.31 27.36
CA ILE A 489 20.38 24.05 28.57
C ILE A 489 21.83 23.70 28.90
N GLY A 490 22.67 24.70 29.13
CA GLY A 490 24.07 24.49 29.47
C GLY A 490 24.97 24.19 28.25
N ASP A 491 26.05 23.44 28.48
CA ASP A 491 27.11 23.20 27.48
C ASP A 491 26.86 22.02 26.52
N GLY A 492 25.85 21.19 26.79
CA GLY A 492 25.42 20.12 25.88
C GLY A 492 26.38 18.92 25.82
N THR A 493 26.77 18.38 26.97
CA THR A 493 27.67 17.23 27.06
C THR A 493 26.96 15.87 26.97
N PHE A 494 27.66 14.84 26.48
CA PHE A 494 27.15 13.47 26.35
C PHE A 494 27.71 12.50 27.38
N ALA A 495 28.75 12.87 28.12
CA ALA A 495 29.63 11.96 28.83
C ALA A 495 28.91 10.88 29.70
N ALA A 496 27.80 11.24 30.34
CA ALA A 496 27.03 10.33 31.19
C ALA A 496 26.05 9.43 30.40
N ASN A 497 25.79 9.72 29.14
CA ASN A 497 24.74 9.08 28.35
C ASN A 497 25.28 8.34 27.11
N VAL A 498 26.58 8.19 26.97
CA VAL A 498 27.20 7.46 25.86
C VAL A 498 26.88 5.97 25.98
N ILE A 499 26.37 5.38 24.90
CA ILE A 499 26.18 3.95 24.76
C ILE A 499 27.42 3.36 24.08
N ASN A 500 28.01 2.32 24.67
CA ASN A 500 29.13 1.61 24.06
C ASN A 500 28.73 0.98 22.73
N GLY A 501 29.52 1.22 21.71
CA GLY A 501 29.29 0.78 20.34
C GLY A 501 29.16 1.97 19.40
N SER A 502 30.13 2.13 18.54
CA SER A 502 30.11 3.13 17.47
C SER A 502 29.34 2.58 16.26
N GLN A 503 28.73 3.48 15.52
CA GLN A 503 27.99 3.16 14.31
C GLN A 503 28.86 3.48 13.10
N ASN A 504 29.19 2.46 12.29
CA ASN A 504 29.83 2.63 10.99
C ASN A 504 28.86 2.22 9.89
N LEU A 505 28.50 3.14 9.02
CA LEU A 505 27.58 2.92 7.91
C LEU A 505 28.20 3.45 6.60
N TYR A 506 28.20 2.59 5.59
CA TYR A 506 28.58 2.98 4.21
C TYR A 506 29.97 3.65 4.13
N ALA A 507 30.94 3.13 4.89
CA ALA A 507 32.30 3.63 5.01
C ALA A 507 32.42 5.08 5.58
N LEU A 508 31.36 5.64 6.16
CA LEU A 508 31.46 6.86 6.97
C LEU A 508 32.25 6.56 8.27
N PRO A 509 32.87 7.56 8.90
CA PRO A 509 33.50 7.38 10.21
C PRO A 509 32.51 6.82 11.25
N ASN A 510 33.08 6.17 12.27
CA ASN A 510 32.29 5.79 13.43
C ASN A 510 31.58 6.99 14.04
N THR A 511 30.33 6.82 14.45
CA THR A 511 29.53 7.88 15.08
C THR A 511 29.21 7.53 16.52
N LEU A 512 29.17 8.53 17.39
CA LEU A 512 28.75 8.38 18.79
C LEU A 512 27.30 7.93 18.88
N SER A 513 27.03 6.97 19.75
CA SER A 513 25.68 6.57 20.14
C SER A 513 25.40 7.01 21.57
N TRP A 514 24.18 7.50 21.84
CA TRP A 514 23.75 7.93 23.16
C TRP A 514 22.33 7.46 23.51
N ASP A 515 22.06 7.40 24.81
CA ASP A 515 20.70 7.26 25.33
C ASP A 515 19.94 8.58 25.13
N ILE A 516 18.95 8.54 24.27
CA ILE A 516 18.17 9.71 23.87
C ILE A 516 17.41 10.31 25.06
N ASN A 517 16.82 9.43 25.92
CA ASN A 517 16.07 9.89 27.09
C ASN A 517 16.99 10.51 28.14
N GLY A 518 18.17 9.91 28.35
CA GLY A 518 19.19 10.45 29.27
C GLY A 518 19.71 11.79 28.80
N VAL A 519 20.00 11.94 27.48
CA VAL A 519 20.44 13.22 26.91
C VAL A 519 19.36 14.28 27.01
N LEU A 520 18.09 13.95 26.73
CA LEU A 520 16.96 14.86 26.90
C LEU A 520 16.86 15.36 28.35
N ALA A 521 16.87 14.45 29.31
CA ALA A 521 16.74 14.78 30.73
C ALA A 521 17.91 15.65 31.25
N GLN A 522 19.12 15.42 30.73
CA GLN A 522 20.32 16.13 31.16
C GLN A 522 20.47 17.50 30.51
N ASN A 523 20.20 17.60 29.19
CA ASN A 523 20.60 18.75 28.38
C ASN A 523 19.44 19.63 27.92
N PHE A 524 18.19 19.19 28.09
CA PHE A 524 17.03 19.94 27.62
C PHE A 524 16.03 20.12 28.75
N GLY A 525 15.39 21.28 28.81
CA GLY A 525 14.26 21.50 29.70
C GLY A 525 12.99 20.81 29.19
N PRO A 526 11.92 20.81 29.99
CA PRO A 526 10.64 20.34 29.50
C PRO A 526 10.24 21.06 28.21
N TYR A 527 9.96 20.32 27.16
CA TYR A 527 9.40 20.88 25.93
C TYR A 527 7.92 20.50 25.84
N THR A 528 7.13 21.44 25.36
CA THR A 528 5.72 21.17 25.03
C THR A 528 5.59 21.41 23.53
N PRO A 529 5.29 20.39 22.74
CA PRO A 529 4.99 20.58 21.32
C PRO A 529 3.86 21.61 21.17
N SER A 530 4.06 22.58 20.30
CA SER A 530 3.10 23.68 20.11
C SER A 530 2.49 23.62 18.72
N VAL A 531 1.15 23.63 18.66
CA VAL A 531 0.40 23.86 17.41
C VAL A 531 0.60 25.29 16.85
N LEU A 532 1.16 26.19 17.65
CA LEU A 532 1.25 27.61 17.32
C LEU A 532 2.51 27.98 16.53
N VAL A 533 3.43 27.03 16.28
CA VAL A 533 4.48 27.30 15.28
C VAL A 533 3.79 27.47 13.92
N PRO A 534 4.04 28.58 13.21
CA PRO A 534 3.25 28.92 12.02
C PRO A 534 3.20 27.79 10.98
N TRP A 535 4.34 27.16 10.70
CA TRP A 535 4.39 26.03 9.74
C TRP A 535 3.69 24.75 10.24
N GLY A 536 3.52 24.59 11.56
CA GLY A 536 2.78 23.46 12.14
C GLY A 536 1.26 23.64 12.04
N ALA A 537 0.80 24.89 12.16
CA ALA A 537 -0.64 25.17 12.20
C ALA A 537 -1.40 24.78 10.92
N THR A 538 -0.76 24.89 9.75
CA THR A 538 -1.34 24.49 8.45
C THR A 538 -1.35 22.98 8.24
N LYS A 539 -0.71 22.21 9.14
CA LYS A 539 -0.72 20.75 9.12
C LYS A 539 -1.92 20.17 9.89
N ASN A 540 -2.70 21.02 10.56
CA ASN A 540 -3.87 20.66 11.35
C ASN A 540 -5.14 20.86 10.53
N TRP A 541 -5.98 19.83 10.46
CA TRP A 541 -7.22 19.87 9.72
C TRP A 541 -8.21 18.80 10.18
N SER A 542 -9.48 19.05 9.93
CA SER A 542 -10.53 18.04 9.99
C SER A 542 -11.27 17.95 8.66
N ILE A 543 -11.74 16.75 8.34
CA ILE A 543 -12.54 16.47 7.14
C ILE A 543 -13.73 15.64 7.53
N ASP A 544 -14.92 16.09 7.13
CA ASP A 544 -16.18 15.38 7.25
C ASP A 544 -16.72 15.01 5.87
N GLU A 545 -17.11 13.76 5.70
CA GLU A 545 -17.76 13.25 4.48
C GLU A 545 -19.05 12.53 4.84
N LYS A 546 -20.09 12.82 4.08
CA LYS A 546 -21.34 12.06 4.10
C LYS A 546 -21.64 11.54 2.71
N VAL A 547 -21.68 10.21 2.58
CA VAL A 547 -21.95 9.52 1.31
C VAL A 547 -23.27 8.79 1.41
N LYS A 548 -24.16 9.06 0.44
CA LYS A 548 -25.42 8.36 0.26
C LYS A 548 -25.38 7.63 -1.06
N THR A 549 -25.57 6.32 -1.03
CA THR A 549 -25.58 5.46 -2.22
C THR A 549 -26.92 4.78 -2.34
N GLY A 550 -27.61 4.96 -3.47
CA GLY A 550 -28.78 4.16 -3.85
C GLY A 550 -28.43 3.32 -5.07
N TYR A 551 -28.89 2.08 -5.16
CA TYR A 551 -28.65 1.24 -6.31
C TYR A 551 -29.80 0.33 -6.69
N VAL A 552 -29.83 -0.03 -7.97
CA VAL A 552 -30.69 -1.08 -8.52
C VAL A 552 -29.78 -2.03 -9.32
N LYS A 553 -29.92 -3.33 -9.09
CA LYS A 553 -29.16 -4.37 -9.77
C LYS A 553 -30.11 -5.50 -10.20
N PHE A 554 -30.03 -5.89 -11.45
CA PHE A 554 -30.68 -7.08 -11.99
C PHE A 554 -29.62 -8.17 -12.14
N ASN A 555 -29.85 -9.32 -11.55
CA ASN A 555 -29.03 -10.50 -11.77
C ASN A 555 -29.58 -11.27 -12.98
N ILE A 556 -28.67 -11.79 -13.79
CA ILE A 556 -28.93 -12.51 -15.04
C ILE A 556 -28.56 -13.97 -14.82
N ASP A 557 -29.48 -14.87 -15.18
CA ASP A 557 -29.24 -16.32 -15.24
C ASP A 557 -30.12 -16.87 -16.35
N THR A 558 -29.52 -17.10 -17.51
CA THR A 558 -30.23 -17.49 -18.74
C THR A 558 -29.28 -18.27 -19.65
N ASP A 559 -29.76 -18.70 -20.79
CA ASP A 559 -28.96 -19.29 -21.85
C ASP A 559 -28.76 -18.33 -23.02
N LEU A 560 -27.53 -18.22 -23.49
CA LEU A 560 -27.17 -17.56 -24.74
C LEU A 560 -26.60 -18.60 -25.71
N MET A 561 -27.25 -18.81 -26.87
CA MET A 561 -26.87 -19.86 -27.82
C MET A 561 -26.80 -21.25 -27.18
N ALA A 562 -27.81 -21.58 -26.35
CA ALA A 562 -27.90 -22.84 -25.57
C ALA A 562 -26.73 -23.08 -24.62
N MET A 563 -26.06 -22.04 -24.17
CA MET A 563 -24.97 -22.09 -23.19
C MET A 563 -25.27 -21.12 -22.04
N PRO A 564 -25.00 -21.51 -20.75
CA PRO A 564 -25.34 -20.69 -19.60
C PRO A 564 -24.66 -19.33 -19.62
N LEU A 565 -25.45 -18.28 -19.45
CA LEU A 565 -25.03 -16.90 -19.31
C LEU A 565 -25.48 -16.39 -17.92
N ARG A 566 -24.53 -16.12 -17.04
CA ARG A 566 -24.76 -15.49 -15.74
C ARG A 566 -24.23 -14.07 -15.76
N GLY A 567 -24.79 -13.20 -14.95
CA GLY A 567 -24.28 -11.84 -14.89
C GLY A 567 -25.10 -10.94 -14.00
N ASN A 568 -24.83 -9.66 -14.12
CA ASN A 568 -25.62 -8.58 -13.52
C ASN A 568 -25.50 -7.29 -14.33
N ILE A 569 -26.56 -6.50 -14.29
CA ILE A 569 -26.59 -5.14 -14.79
C ILE A 569 -27.21 -4.23 -13.72
N GLY A 570 -26.65 -3.06 -13.50
CA GLY A 570 -27.18 -2.16 -12.49
C GLY A 570 -26.60 -0.76 -12.58
N VAL A 571 -27.08 0.09 -11.69
CA VAL A 571 -26.60 1.45 -11.53
C VAL A 571 -26.57 1.84 -10.06
N GLN A 572 -25.49 2.50 -9.65
CA GLN A 572 -25.42 3.23 -8.38
C GLN A 572 -25.54 4.72 -8.61
N VAL A 573 -26.28 5.39 -7.75
CA VAL A 573 -26.29 6.84 -7.62
C VAL A 573 -25.62 7.19 -6.32
N VAL A 574 -24.47 7.85 -6.38
CA VAL A 574 -23.63 8.18 -5.23
C VAL A 574 -23.60 9.69 -5.03
N LYS A 575 -24.22 10.18 -3.94
CA LYS A 575 -24.13 11.58 -3.53
C LYS A 575 -23.14 11.71 -2.40
N THR A 576 -22.13 12.55 -2.60
CA THR A 576 -21.10 12.88 -1.61
C THR A 576 -21.20 14.33 -1.22
N ASP A 577 -21.25 14.59 0.10
CA ASP A 577 -21.11 15.90 0.72
C ASP A 577 -19.78 15.87 1.50
N GLN A 578 -18.81 16.69 1.11
CA GLN A 578 -17.49 16.78 1.76
C GLN A 578 -17.23 18.20 2.25
N SER A 579 -16.58 18.31 3.43
CA SER A 579 -16.14 19.58 4.00
C SER A 579 -14.84 19.40 4.77
N SER A 580 -14.04 20.45 4.82
CA SER A 580 -12.81 20.50 5.61
C SER A 580 -12.75 21.79 6.40
N THR A 581 -12.29 21.69 7.66
CA THR A 581 -12.01 22.82 8.53
C THR A 581 -10.53 22.82 8.89
N ALA A 582 -9.86 23.95 8.71
CA ALA A 582 -8.44 24.15 8.96
C ALA A 582 -8.13 25.63 9.21
N ASN A 583 -6.86 26.02 9.15
CA ASN A 583 -6.44 27.40 9.26
C ASN A 583 -5.69 27.87 8.01
N THR A 584 -5.92 29.13 7.62
CA THR A 584 -5.01 29.86 6.74
C THR A 584 -3.96 30.56 7.57
N LEU A 585 -2.71 30.27 7.31
CA LEU A 585 -1.57 31.00 7.85
C LEU A 585 -1.24 32.15 6.90
N ARG A 586 -1.33 33.42 7.38
CA ARG A 586 -0.71 34.53 6.73
C ARG A 586 0.73 34.62 7.25
N ALA A 587 1.68 34.25 6.38
CA ALA A 587 3.11 34.23 6.73
C ALA A 587 3.60 35.66 7.03
N TRP A 588 4.86 35.80 7.46
CA TRP A 588 5.47 37.07 7.79
C TRP A 588 5.02 38.26 6.88
N PRO A 589 4.71 39.43 7.43
CA PRO A 589 4.97 39.87 8.82
C PRO A 589 3.84 39.55 9.82
N PHE A 590 2.73 38.98 9.40
CA PHE A 590 1.55 38.81 10.26
C PHE A 590 1.66 37.61 11.19
N ALA A 591 2.10 36.44 10.67
CA ALA A 591 2.16 35.14 11.36
C ALA A 591 0.86 34.83 12.14
N ASP A 592 -0.29 35.22 11.58
CA ASP A 592 -1.61 35.00 12.18
C ASP A 592 -2.36 33.86 11.48
N LEU A 593 -3.28 33.26 12.22
CA LEU A 593 -4.12 32.14 11.78
C LEU A 593 -5.56 32.60 11.61
N VAL A 594 -6.10 32.34 10.43
CA VAL A 594 -7.50 32.61 10.11
C VAL A 594 -8.23 31.30 9.91
N PRO A 595 -9.24 30.94 10.72
CA PRO A 595 -10.02 29.72 10.50
C PRO A 595 -10.69 29.72 9.14
N LEU A 596 -10.65 28.57 8.46
CA LEU A 596 -11.25 28.35 7.15
C LEU A 596 -12.04 27.04 7.16
N THR A 597 -13.30 27.11 6.69
CA THR A 597 -14.09 25.91 6.36
C THR A 597 -14.52 26.00 4.92
N ASP A 598 -14.24 24.96 4.15
CA ASP A 598 -14.56 24.87 2.73
C ASP A 598 -15.01 23.44 2.38
N GLY A 599 -15.77 23.29 1.28
CA GLY A 599 -16.27 21.98 0.90
C GLY A 599 -17.15 21.98 -0.35
N LYS A 600 -17.54 20.79 -0.79
CA LYS A 600 -18.27 20.56 -2.02
C LYS A 600 -19.26 19.42 -1.90
N SER A 601 -20.36 19.51 -2.65
CA SER A 601 -21.29 18.41 -2.88
C SER A 601 -21.31 18.02 -4.35
N TYR A 602 -21.33 16.70 -4.63
CA TYR A 602 -21.44 16.19 -5.99
C TYR A 602 -22.24 14.89 -6.04
N THR A 603 -22.71 14.53 -7.23
CA THR A 603 -23.47 13.29 -7.46
C THR A 603 -22.90 12.57 -8.68
N ASP A 604 -22.65 11.27 -8.54
CA ASP A 604 -22.15 10.40 -9.57
C ASP A 604 -23.12 9.28 -9.90
N TYR A 605 -23.21 8.93 -11.19
CA TYR A 605 -23.98 7.81 -11.73
C TYR A 605 -23.02 6.74 -12.23
N LEU A 606 -23.02 5.57 -11.60
CA LEU A 606 -22.08 4.48 -11.83
C LEU A 606 -22.81 3.25 -12.40
N PRO A 607 -23.09 3.20 -13.70
CA PRO A 607 -23.60 1.99 -14.34
C PRO A 607 -22.55 0.89 -14.34
N SER A 608 -22.99 -0.35 -14.22
CA SER A 608 -22.15 -1.54 -14.31
C SER A 608 -22.87 -2.70 -15.00
N LEU A 609 -22.11 -3.47 -15.77
CA LEU A 609 -22.53 -4.72 -16.41
C LEU A 609 -21.42 -5.75 -16.21
N ASN A 610 -21.76 -6.92 -15.72
CA ASN A 610 -20.87 -8.07 -15.69
C ASN A 610 -21.61 -9.24 -16.35
N LEU A 611 -20.96 -9.93 -17.28
CA LEU A 611 -21.45 -11.12 -17.94
C LEU A 611 -20.40 -12.21 -17.84
N ALA A 612 -20.82 -13.42 -17.53
CA ALA A 612 -20.01 -14.64 -17.48
C ALA A 612 -20.70 -15.71 -18.36
N TRP A 613 -20.19 -15.90 -19.55
CA TRP A 613 -20.70 -16.84 -20.53
C TRP A 613 -19.92 -18.14 -20.43
N SER A 614 -20.61 -19.22 -20.02
CA SER A 614 -20.05 -20.56 -19.87
C SER A 614 -20.10 -21.29 -21.20
N LEU A 615 -18.92 -21.56 -21.75
CA LEU A 615 -18.75 -22.32 -23.00
C LEU A 615 -18.51 -23.82 -22.68
N PRO A 616 -18.64 -24.71 -23.67
CA PRO A 616 -18.35 -26.15 -23.48
C PRO A 616 -16.95 -26.38 -22.92
N SER A 617 -16.77 -27.52 -22.25
CA SER A 617 -15.49 -27.96 -21.68
C SER A 617 -14.92 -27.01 -20.62
N GLU A 618 -15.77 -26.50 -19.71
CA GLU A 618 -15.38 -25.65 -18.57
C GLU A 618 -14.62 -24.35 -18.95
N GLN A 619 -15.01 -23.74 -20.04
CA GLN A 619 -14.50 -22.44 -20.47
C GLN A 619 -15.46 -21.34 -20.06
N VAL A 620 -14.95 -20.16 -19.72
CA VAL A 620 -15.77 -18.99 -19.36
C VAL A 620 -15.18 -17.75 -20.04
N VAL A 621 -16.05 -17.00 -20.73
CA VAL A 621 -15.73 -15.66 -21.21
C VAL A 621 -16.44 -14.66 -20.32
N ARG A 622 -15.69 -13.69 -19.77
CA ARG A 622 -16.29 -12.64 -18.94
C ARG A 622 -16.12 -11.28 -19.58
N LEU A 623 -17.18 -10.48 -19.55
CA LEU A 623 -17.20 -9.09 -19.98
C LEU A 623 -17.62 -8.22 -18.79
N GLY A 624 -16.82 -7.21 -18.46
CA GLY A 624 -17.12 -6.19 -17.48
C GLY A 624 -17.16 -4.81 -18.15
N LEU A 625 -18.23 -4.06 -17.95
CA LEU A 625 -18.34 -2.65 -18.37
C LEU A 625 -18.79 -1.82 -17.17
N GLY A 626 -18.25 -0.61 -17.01
CA GLY A 626 -18.71 0.23 -15.92
C GLY A 626 -18.07 1.60 -15.85
N LYS A 627 -18.68 2.44 -15.01
CA LYS A 627 -18.07 3.66 -14.51
C LYS A 627 -17.70 3.49 -13.05
N THR A 628 -16.54 3.98 -12.67
CA THR A 628 -16.02 3.92 -11.32
C THR A 628 -15.53 5.28 -10.87
N LEU A 629 -15.44 5.45 -9.57
CA LEU A 629 -14.84 6.65 -8.97
C LEU A 629 -13.88 6.27 -7.84
N ALA A 630 -12.94 7.17 -7.53
CA ALA A 630 -12.23 7.21 -6.26
C ALA A 630 -12.30 8.63 -5.72
N ARG A 631 -12.71 8.78 -4.47
CA ARG A 631 -12.74 10.10 -3.81
C ARG A 631 -11.30 10.59 -3.63
N ALA A 632 -11.09 11.91 -3.70
CA ALA A 632 -9.78 12.52 -3.51
C ALA A 632 -9.14 12.08 -2.18
N LYS A 633 -7.82 12.07 -2.12
CA LYS A 633 -7.09 11.77 -0.89
C LYS A 633 -7.48 12.76 0.21
N LEU A 634 -7.64 12.27 1.43
CA LEU A 634 -8.09 13.15 2.53
C LEU A 634 -7.08 14.26 2.81
N ASN A 635 -5.78 13.93 2.76
CA ASN A 635 -4.75 14.96 2.95
C ASN A 635 -4.72 16.01 1.81
N GLU A 636 -5.23 15.71 0.62
CA GLU A 636 -5.37 16.69 -0.49
C GLU A 636 -6.63 17.55 -0.34
N LEU A 637 -7.68 17.03 0.32
CA LEU A 637 -8.95 17.71 0.60
C LEU A 637 -8.86 18.71 1.75
N ASN A 638 -7.74 18.77 2.50
CA ASN A 638 -7.64 19.72 3.62
C ASN A 638 -7.79 21.16 3.13
N ALA A 639 -8.45 22.01 3.94
CA ALA A 639 -8.66 23.42 3.63
C ALA A 639 -7.49 24.32 4.07
N ALA A 640 -6.44 23.77 4.70
CA ALA A 640 -5.33 24.54 5.20
C ALA A 640 -4.56 25.23 4.08
N LEU A 641 -4.25 26.50 4.28
CA LEU A 641 -3.49 27.34 3.36
C LEU A 641 -2.37 28.06 4.10
N GLU A 642 -1.25 28.24 3.41
CA GLU A 642 -0.21 29.15 3.80
C GLU A 642 -0.08 30.20 2.69
N VAL A 643 -0.09 31.49 3.03
CA VAL A 643 0.05 32.60 2.09
C VAL A 643 1.11 33.59 2.58
N GLY A 644 1.91 34.10 1.66
CA GLY A 644 2.99 35.03 2.01
C GLY A 644 3.54 35.76 0.80
N LEU A 645 4.66 36.47 1.00
CA LEU A 645 5.40 37.19 -0.04
C LEU A 645 6.70 36.47 -0.37
N THR A 646 7.17 36.59 -1.60
CA THR A 646 8.43 35.97 -2.07
C THR A 646 9.67 36.45 -1.30
N GLN A 647 9.60 37.65 -0.70
CA GLN A 647 10.55 38.16 0.27
C GLN A 647 9.76 38.51 1.54
N GLN A 648 10.38 38.43 2.71
CA GLN A 648 9.71 38.58 3.99
C GLN A 648 8.93 39.91 4.15
N SER A 649 9.35 40.99 3.56
CA SER A 649 8.73 42.31 3.74
C SER A 649 8.15 42.91 2.47
N THR A 650 8.51 42.38 1.29
CA THR A 650 8.01 42.87 -0.02
C THR A 650 8.08 41.74 -1.04
N GLY A 651 7.29 41.80 -2.10
CA GLY A 651 7.40 40.88 -3.21
C GLY A 651 6.05 40.42 -3.76
N THR A 652 6.10 39.45 -4.61
CA THR A 652 4.91 38.84 -5.22
C THR A 652 4.25 37.86 -4.25
N PRO A 653 2.92 37.88 -4.13
CA PRO A 653 2.19 36.91 -3.31
C PRO A 653 2.41 35.46 -3.78
N TRP A 654 2.44 34.56 -2.83
CA TRP A 654 2.40 33.11 -3.07
C TRP A 654 1.49 32.44 -2.06
N GLY A 655 0.96 31.27 -2.44
CA GLY A 655 0.20 30.42 -1.57
C GLY A 655 0.48 28.94 -1.81
N ASN A 656 0.33 28.15 -0.76
CA ASN A 656 0.44 26.70 -0.79
C ASN A 656 -0.61 26.08 0.14
N GLY A 657 -1.17 24.92 -0.21
CA GLY A 657 -2.12 24.24 0.67
C GLY A 657 -2.88 23.12 0.01
N GLY A 658 -3.95 22.66 0.67
CA GLY A 658 -4.86 21.66 0.12
C GLY A 658 -6.02 22.31 -0.66
N ASN A 659 -7.05 21.49 -1.01
CA ASN A 659 -8.19 21.94 -1.79
C ASN A 659 -9.44 21.13 -1.47
N ALA A 660 -10.34 21.67 -0.67
CA ALA A 660 -11.59 21.03 -0.29
C ALA A 660 -12.63 20.94 -1.45
N GLN A 661 -12.35 21.66 -2.57
CA GLN A 661 -13.22 21.70 -3.77
C GLN A 661 -12.89 20.60 -4.80
N LEU A 662 -12.02 19.65 -4.49
CA LEU A 662 -11.64 18.58 -5.42
C LEU A 662 -12.84 17.71 -5.80
N ASP A 663 -12.95 17.42 -7.10
CA ASP A 663 -13.80 16.37 -7.63
C ASP A 663 -13.15 14.98 -7.44
N PRO A 664 -13.94 13.91 -7.35
CA PRO A 664 -13.39 12.56 -7.34
C PRO A 664 -12.74 12.23 -8.68
N TRP A 665 -11.81 11.30 -8.66
CA TRP A 665 -11.32 10.67 -9.86
C TRP A 665 -12.40 9.80 -10.45
N ARG A 666 -12.64 9.90 -11.75
CA ARG A 666 -13.66 9.15 -12.46
C ARG A 666 -13.05 8.37 -13.60
N ALA A 667 -13.52 7.16 -13.84
CA ALA A 667 -13.09 6.35 -14.97
C ALA A 667 -14.28 5.63 -15.62
N SER A 668 -14.19 5.45 -16.94
CA SER A 668 -14.97 4.46 -17.68
C SER A 668 -14.08 3.26 -17.96
N GLN A 669 -14.59 2.05 -17.80
CA GLN A 669 -13.79 0.83 -17.96
C GLN A 669 -14.48 -0.23 -18.80
N ILE A 670 -13.66 -1.00 -19.50
CA ILE A 670 -14.01 -2.25 -20.15
C ILE A 670 -12.98 -3.31 -19.80
N ASP A 671 -13.47 -4.48 -19.47
CA ASP A 671 -12.69 -5.66 -19.09
C ASP A 671 -13.20 -6.87 -19.84
N LEU A 672 -12.29 -7.68 -20.39
CA LEU A 672 -12.61 -8.94 -21.06
C LEU A 672 -11.65 -10.02 -20.54
N SER A 673 -12.18 -11.16 -20.14
CA SER A 673 -11.34 -12.32 -19.80
C SER A 673 -11.82 -13.60 -20.46
N TYR A 674 -10.88 -14.46 -20.79
CA TYR A 674 -11.10 -15.85 -21.16
C TYR A 674 -10.44 -16.76 -20.11
N GLU A 675 -11.19 -17.72 -19.60
CA GLU A 675 -10.76 -18.64 -18.56
C GLU A 675 -11.09 -20.07 -18.98
N LYS A 676 -10.13 -20.97 -18.83
CA LYS A 676 -10.33 -22.41 -19.00
C LYS A 676 -10.02 -23.08 -17.67
N TYR A 677 -11.00 -23.78 -17.13
CA TYR A 677 -10.88 -24.52 -15.89
C TYR A 677 -10.63 -26.00 -16.15
N PHE A 678 -10.02 -26.65 -15.19
CA PHE A 678 -9.78 -28.10 -15.14
C PHE A 678 -10.39 -28.64 -13.84
N GLY A 679 -11.70 -28.68 -13.78
CA GLY A 679 -12.44 -28.87 -12.53
C GLY A 679 -12.18 -27.73 -11.55
N ASN A 680 -11.96 -28.06 -10.28
CA ASN A 680 -11.51 -27.12 -9.25
C ASN A 680 -9.99 -27.19 -9.00
N LYS A 681 -9.24 -28.02 -9.74
CA LYS A 681 -7.82 -28.28 -9.50
C LYS A 681 -6.91 -27.25 -10.15
N GLY A 682 -7.32 -26.69 -11.28
CA GLY A 682 -6.48 -25.75 -12.00
C GLY A 682 -7.24 -24.90 -13.00
N TYR A 683 -6.58 -23.84 -13.48
CA TYR A 683 -7.08 -22.98 -14.56
C TYR A 683 -5.94 -22.30 -15.33
N VAL A 684 -6.28 -21.87 -16.52
CA VAL A 684 -5.52 -20.88 -17.29
C VAL A 684 -6.44 -19.72 -17.63
N SER A 685 -5.91 -18.51 -17.63
CA SER A 685 -6.69 -17.31 -18.00
C SER A 685 -5.86 -16.29 -18.74
N ALA A 686 -6.54 -15.54 -19.61
CA ALA A 686 -6.03 -14.34 -20.27
C ALA A 686 -7.08 -13.24 -20.15
N ALA A 687 -6.69 -12.07 -19.69
CA ALA A 687 -7.58 -10.93 -19.54
C ALA A 687 -6.97 -9.66 -20.13
N GLY A 688 -7.81 -8.81 -20.70
CA GLY A 688 -7.45 -7.48 -21.15
C GLY A 688 -8.37 -6.44 -20.50
N PHE A 689 -7.83 -5.27 -20.22
CA PHE A 689 -8.61 -4.17 -19.67
C PHE A 689 -8.20 -2.82 -20.26
N TYR A 690 -9.14 -1.90 -20.27
CA TYR A 690 -8.96 -0.50 -20.63
C TYR A 690 -9.75 0.40 -19.68
N LYS A 691 -9.11 1.43 -19.15
CA LYS A 691 -9.74 2.46 -18.32
C LYS A 691 -9.41 3.84 -18.91
N ASP A 692 -10.43 4.64 -19.12
CA ASP A 692 -10.36 6.03 -19.51
C ASP A 692 -10.57 6.89 -18.26
N LEU A 693 -9.49 7.47 -17.74
CA LEU A 693 -9.48 8.36 -16.58
C LEU A 693 -9.90 9.75 -17.01
N LYS A 694 -10.97 10.30 -16.42
CA LYS A 694 -11.49 11.63 -16.77
C LYS A 694 -10.69 12.77 -16.17
N SER A 695 -10.01 12.52 -15.05
CA SER A 695 -9.15 13.50 -14.38
C SER A 695 -8.07 12.79 -13.57
N TYR A 696 -6.97 13.50 -13.33
CA TYR A 696 -5.91 13.10 -12.41
C TYR A 696 -5.64 14.25 -11.44
N ILE A 697 -5.56 13.96 -10.12
CA ILE A 697 -5.30 15.00 -9.11
C ILE A 697 -3.80 15.06 -8.86
N TYR A 698 -3.22 16.24 -8.99
CA TYR A 698 -1.83 16.53 -8.66
C TYR A 698 -1.66 18.00 -8.30
N ASN A 699 -0.55 18.36 -7.68
CA ASN A 699 -0.26 19.75 -7.33
C ASN A 699 0.07 20.57 -8.58
N ILE A 700 -0.68 21.64 -8.80
CA ILE A 700 -0.50 22.57 -9.90
C ILE A 700 -0.28 23.96 -9.33
N THR A 701 0.69 24.70 -9.88
CA THR A 701 0.92 26.12 -9.58
C THR A 701 0.16 26.95 -10.61
N THR A 702 -0.75 27.80 -10.14
CA THR A 702 -1.58 28.67 -10.99
C THR A 702 -1.56 30.10 -10.49
N PRO A 703 -1.75 31.12 -11.38
CA PRO A 703 -2.01 32.49 -10.93
C PRO A 703 -3.27 32.57 -10.06
N ARG A 704 -3.22 33.39 -9.01
CA ARG A 704 -4.35 33.66 -8.11
C ARG A 704 -4.33 35.10 -7.66
N ASP A 705 -5.51 35.69 -7.43
CA ASP A 705 -5.71 36.97 -6.75
C ASP A 705 -5.63 36.76 -5.24
N PHE A 706 -4.70 37.43 -4.56
CA PHE A 706 -4.46 37.42 -3.11
C PHE A 706 -4.93 38.69 -2.41
N SER A 707 -5.67 39.59 -3.08
CA SER A 707 -6.17 40.85 -2.50
C SER A 707 -6.95 40.65 -1.21
N GLU A 708 -7.67 39.53 -1.08
CA GLU A 708 -8.43 39.13 0.11
C GLU A 708 -7.57 39.02 1.38
N TYR A 709 -6.29 38.65 1.22
CA TYR A 709 -5.36 38.44 2.35
C TYR A 709 -4.67 39.73 2.81
N ARG A 710 -4.77 40.84 2.06
CA ARG A 710 -4.22 42.17 2.39
C ARG A 710 -2.75 42.08 2.81
N LEU A 711 -1.92 41.39 2.04
CA LEU A 711 -0.50 41.18 2.32
C LEU A 711 0.26 42.52 2.19
N VAL A 712 0.71 43.07 3.31
CA VAL A 712 1.46 44.35 3.35
C VAL A 712 2.83 44.13 2.71
N GLY A 713 3.18 44.99 1.73
CA GLY A 713 4.41 44.88 0.97
C GLY A 713 4.24 44.06 -0.33
N ALA A 714 3.04 43.63 -0.66
CA ALA A 714 2.79 43.00 -1.94
C ALA A 714 3.02 43.98 -3.11
N THR A 715 3.79 43.55 -4.10
CA THR A 715 4.06 44.36 -5.32
C THR A 715 2.95 44.20 -6.38
N SER A 716 2.04 43.24 -6.19
CA SER A 716 0.88 42.94 -7.01
C SER A 716 -0.14 42.18 -6.15
N ASP A 717 -1.42 42.27 -6.47
CA ASP A 717 -2.44 41.41 -5.88
C ASP A 717 -2.45 40.01 -6.54
N ILE A 718 -1.89 39.88 -7.74
CA ILE A 718 -1.77 38.61 -8.45
C ILE A 718 -0.45 37.92 -8.09
N GLY A 719 -0.55 36.70 -7.63
CA GLY A 719 0.58 35.84 -7.26
C GLY A 719 0.39 34.38 -7.75
N THR A 720 1.10 33.45 -7.14
CA THR A 720 1.05 32.03 -7.49
C THR A 720 0.47 31.18 -6.36
N MET A 721 -0.44 30.27 -6.69
CA MET A 721 -1.03 29.30 -5.77
C MET A 721 -0.68 27.88 -6.19
N THR A 722 -0.02 27.14 -5.30
CA THR A 722 0.29 25.72 -5.47
C THR A 722 -0.65 24.88 -4.62
N GLN A 723 -1.48 24.07 -5.25
CA GLN A 723 -2.44 23.21 -4.55
C GLN A 723 -2.85 22.01 -5.41
N PRO A 724 -3.40 20.93 -4.81
CA PRO A 724 -4.00 19.83 -5.56
C PRO A 724 -5.16 20.34 -6.42
N ARG A 725 -5.20 19.94 -7.69
CA ARG A 725 -6.29 20.23 -8.63
C ARG A 725 -6.61 19.01 -9.49
N ASN A 726 -7.84 18.96 -10.00
CA ASN A 726 -8.23 18.03 -11.03
C ASN A 726 -7.64 18.49 -12.37
N GLY A 727 -6.52 17.94 -12.75
CA GLY A 727 -5.92 18.12 -14.08
C GLY A 727 -6.51 17.18 -15.13
N GLU A 728 -5.95 17.20 -16.33
CA GLU A 728 -6.35 16.27 -17.37
C GLU A 728 -6.20 14.82 -16.92
N GLY A 729 -7.11 13.99 -17.41
CA GLY A 729 -7.09 12.55 -17.12
C GLY A 729 -6.04 11.82 -17.94
N GLY A 730 -6.38 10.61 -18.35
CA GLY A 730 -5.47 9.79 -19.11
C GLY A 730 -6.04 8.40 -19.36
N ARG A 731 -5.18 7.50 -19.79
CA ARG A 731 -5.57 6.12 -20.09
C ARG A 731 -4.73 5.13 -19.33
N LEU A 732 -5.36 4.02 -18.96
CA LEU A 732 -4.73 2.86 -18.36
C LEU A 732 -5.22 1.61 -19.09
N SER A 733 -4.31 0.77 -19.59
CA SER A 733 -4.65 -0.48 -20.26
C SER A 733 -3.65 -1.58 -19.94
N GLY A 734 -4.05 -2.82 -20.12
CA GLY A 734 -3.13 -3.92 -19.88
C GLY A 734 -3.66 -5.28 -20.24
N LEU A 735 -2.74 -6.25 -20.22
CA LEU A 735 -3.00 -7.69 -20.40
C LEU A 735 -2.55 -8.42 -19.15
N GLU A 736 -3.32 -9.38 -18.71
CA GLU A 736 -3.05 -10.23 -17.55
C GLU A 736 -3.18 -11.70 -17.97
N PHE A 737 -2.20 -12.52 -17.61
CA PHE A 737 -2.19 -13.95 -17.87
C PHE A 737 -1.99 -14.67 -16.54
N ALA A 738 -2.66 -15.80 -16.36
CA ALA A 738 -2.47 -16.63 -15.18
C ALA A 738 -2.62 -18.11 -15.53
N VAL A 739 -1.87 -18.91 -14.80
CA VAL A 739 -1.98 -20.37 -14.77
C VAL A 739 -1.82 -20.84 -13.33
N SER A 740 -2.67 -21.77 -12.92
CA SER A 740 -2.55 -22.49 -11.66
C SER A 740 -2.95 -23.93 -11.90
N THR A 741 -2.05 -24.88 -11.63
CA THR A 741 -2.33 -26.30 -11.90
C THR A 741 -1.42 -27.21 -11.08
N PRO A 742 -1.92 -28.31 -10.53
CA PRO A 742 -1.09 -29.39 -10.06
C PRO A 742 -0.47 -30.11 -11.27
N LEU A 743 0.79 -30.51 -11.16
CA LEU A 743 1.54 -31.07 -12.28
C LEU A 743 1.25 -32.55 -12.53
N ASP A 744 0.57 -33.26 -11.61
CA ASP A 744 0.05 -34.62 -11.81
C ASP A 744 -0.97 -34.71 -12.94
N MET A 745 -1.62 -33.59 -13.29
CA MET A 745 -2.48 -33.48 -14.48
C MET A 745 -1.69 -33.62 -15.80
N ILE A 746 -0.41 -33.32 -15.79
CA ILE A 746 0.47 -33.46 -16.95
C ILE A 746 1.04 -34.87 -17.02
N HIS A 747 1.56 -35.38 -15.89
CA HIS A 747 2.10 -36.72 -15.79
C HIS A 747 2.09 -37.18 -14.33
N PRO A 748 1.66 -38.45 -14.04
CA PRO A 748 1.57 -38.95 -12.66
C PRO A 748 2.88 -38.94 -11.85
N MET A 749 4.06 -38.91 -12.52
CA MET A 749 5.35 -38.82 -11.82
C MET A 749 5.51 -37.49 -11.07
N PHE A 750 4.76 -36.45 -11.42
CA PHE A 750 4.77 -35.14 -10.75
C PHE A 750 3.74 -35.01 -9.64
N ASP A 751 3.18 -36.15 -9.17
CA ASP A 751 2.24 -36.12 -8.07
C ASP A 751 2.83 -35.47 -6.83
N GLY A 752 2.07 -34.54 -6.25
CA GLY A 752 2.50 -33.65 -5.18
C GLY A 752 3.01 -32.27 -5.65
N PHE A 753 3.54 -32.18 -6.87
CA PHE A 753 4.00 -30.89 -7.42
C PHE A 753 2.87 -30.07 -8.02
N GLY A 754 3.01 -28.73 -7.95
CA GLY A 754 2.15 -27.82 -8.67
C GLY A 754 2.82 -26.47 -8.91
N VAL A 755 2.20 -25.67 -9.77
CA VAL A 755 2.68 -24.35 -10.15
C VAL A 755 1.52 -23.34 -10.20
N THR A 756 1.78 -22.14 -9.72
CA THR A 756 0.94 -20.97 -9.95
C THR A 756 1.83 -19.87 -10.52
N ALA A 757 1.47 -19.33 -11.67
CA ALA A 757 2.22 -18.25 -12.29
C ALA A 757 1.28 -17.22 -12.90
N ASN A 758 1.69 -15.95 -12.86
CA ASN A 758 0.99 -14.88 -13.55
C ASN A 758 1.93 -13.82 -14.08
N ALA A 759 1.46 -13.13 -15.10
CA ALA A 759 2.15 -12.04 -15.76
C ALA A 759 1.17 -10.91 -16.06
N SER A 760 1.57 -9.67 -15.76
CA SER A 760 0.81 -8.47 -16.09
C SER A 760 1.68 -7.51 -16.89
N PHE A 761 1.13 -7.00 -17.97
CA PHE A 761 1.70 -5.97 -18.83
C PHE A 761 0.76 -4.78 -18.84
N THR A 762 1.21 -3.65 -18.29
CA THR A 762 0.38 -2.49 -18.04
C THR A 762 0.98 -1.25 -18.71
N SER A 763 0.16 -0.43 -19.33
CA SER A 763 0.53 0.86 -19.92
C SER A 763 -0.41 1.92 -19.43
N SER A 764 0.14 3.07 -19.04
CA SER A 764 -0.64 4.26 -18.68
C SER A 764 0.02 5.50 -19.22
N GLN A 765 -0.78 6.54 -19.40
CA GLN A 765 -0.35 7.86 -19.80
C GLN A 765 -1.29 8.86 -19.17
N ILE A 766 -0.74 9.80 -18.43
CA ILE A 766 -1.41 10.99 -17.91
C ILE A 766 -0.63 12.22 -18.34
N THR A 767 -1.31 13.33 -18.59
CA THR A 767 -0.69 14.60 -18.96
C THR A 767 -0.57 15.48 -17.72
N ILE A 768 0.62 15.97 -17.43
CA ILE A 768 0.90 16.93 -16.37
C ILE A 768 1.02 18.31 -16.99
N GLU A 769 0.08 19.19 -16.73
CA GLU A 769 0.04 20.57 -17.25
C GLU A 769 0.85 21.57 -16.43
N ASP A 770 1.47 21.15 -15.33
CA ASP A 770 2.26 22.02 -14.49
C ASP A 770 3.47 22.61 -15.27
N GLN A 771 3.61 23.92 -15.23
CA GLN A 771 4.67 24.65 -15.95
C GLN A 771 6.07 24.16 -15.59
N ARG A 772 6.27 23.64 -14.35
CA ARG A 772 7.54 23.08 -13.90
C ARG A 772 7.97 21.86 -14.70
N PHE A 773 7.00 21.11 -15.27
CA PHE A 773 7.22 19.90 -16.07
C PHE A 773 7.01 20.12 -17.58
N GLY A 774 6.64 21.33 -18.02
CA GLY A 774 6.55 21.70 -19.42
C GLY A 774 5.45 20.97 -20.22
N GLY A 775 4.36 20.54 -19.58
CA GLY A 775 3.29 19.81 -20.26
C GLY A 775 3.69 18.39 -20.70
N MET A 776 4.20 17.58 -19.77
CA MET A 776 4.80 16.27 -20.05
C MET A 776 3.79 15.13 -19.86
N ASP A 777 3.80 14.17 -20.78
CA ASP A 777 3.13 12.88 -20.61
C ASP A 777 3.98 11.93 -19.76
N ILE A 778 3.41 11.43 -18.67
CA ILE A 778 4.09 10.49 -17.77
C ILE A 778 3.27 9.21 -17.53
N PRO A 779 3.90 8.09 -17.18
CA PRO A 779 3.19 6.96 -16.60
C PRO A 779 2.52 7.33 -15.27
N LEU A 780 1.38 6.73 -14.99
CA LEU A 780 0.70 6.87 -13.70
C LEU A 780 1.65 6.48 -12.55
N PRO A 781 1.85 7.34 -11.52
CA PRO A 781 2.67 7.00 -10.37
C PRO A 781 2.19 5.73 -9.67
N GLY A 782 3.15 4.91 -9.23
CA GLY A 782 2.88 3.60 -8.65
C GLY A 782 2.74 2.46 -9.67
N LEU A 783 2.63 2.76 -10.97
CA LEU A 783 2.38 1.77 -12.02
C LEU A 783 3.66 1.18 -12.59
N SER A 784 3.84 -0.12 -12.42
CA SER A 784 4.90 -0.89 -13.07
C SER A 784 4.41 -1.47 -14.39
N LYS A 785 5.21 -1.30 -15.45
CA LYS A 785 4.86 -1.80 -16.79
C LYS A 785 4.81 -3.33 -16.86
N ARG A 786 5.56 -4.03 -16.00
CA ARG A 786 5.65 -5.49 -15.97
C ARG A 786 5.69 -5.99 -14.54
N VAL A 787 4.81 -6.94 -14.23
CA VAL A 787 4.77 -7.66 -12.96
C VAL A 787 4.68 -9.15 -13.27
N PHE A 788 5.55 -9.97 -12.67
CA PHE A 788 5.57 -11.42 -12.82
C PHE A 788 5.61 -12.08 -11.45
N ASN A 789 4.80 -13.09 -11.25
CA ASN A 789 4.83 -13.93 -10.06
C ASN A 789 4.86 -15.40 -10.50
N VAL A 790 5.73 -16.18 -9.87
CA VAL A 790 5.83 -17.61 -10.09
C VAL A 790 5.99 -18.30 -8.75
N THR A 791 5.13 -19.26 -8.47
CA THR A 791 5.17 -20.07 -7.26
C THR A 791 5.18 -21.54 -7.67
N GLY A 792 6.24 -22.25 -7.33
CA GLY A 792 6.28 -23.70 -7.37
C GLY A 792 6.01 -24.26 -5.97
N TYR A 793 5.22 -25.32 -5.88
CA TYR A 793 4.95 -25.98 -4.62
C TYR A 793 5.02 -27.52 -4.75
N TYR A 794 5.28 -28.15 -3.64
CA TYR A 794 5.20 -29.61 -3.46
C TYR A 794 4.43 -29.92 -2.17
N GLU A 795 3.49 -30.84 -2.23
CA GLU A 795 2.71 -31.27 -1.07
C GLU A 795 2.34 -32.75 -1.21
N LYS A 796 2.98 -33.60 -0.41
CA LYS A 796 2.71 -35.04 -0.37
C LYS A 796 3.25 -35.67 0.91
N ASN A 797 2.52 -36.64 1.45
CA ASN A 797 2.90 -37.45 2.63
C ASN A 797 3.28 -36.60 3.87
N GLY A 798 2.54 -35.53 4.12
CA GLY A 798 2.78 -34.59 5.23
C GLY A 798 3.91 -33.60 5.00
N PHE A 799 4.72 -33.73 3.97
CA PHE A 799 5.74 -32.73 3.63
C PHE A 799 5.18 -31.71 2.64
N SER A 800 5.43 -30.45 2.90
CA SER A 800 5.10 -29.33 2.02
C SER A 800 6.30 -28.42 1.80
N ALA A 801 6.45 -27.92 0.57
CA ALA A 801 7.46 -26.96 0.20
C ALA A 801 6.88 -25.95 -0.79
N ARG A 802 7.25 -24.69 -0.69
CA ARG A 802 6.85 -23.64 -1.61
C ARG A 802 7.98 -22.65 -1.82
N VAL A 803 8.27 -22.34 -3.08
CA VAL A 803 9.18 -21.27 -3.48
C VAL A 803 8.40 -20.30 -4.36
N SER A 804 8.45 -19.04 -4.02
CA SER A 804 7.76 -17.97 -4.76
C SER A 804 8.72 -16.89 -5.17
N GLN A 805 8.68 -16.49 -6.44
CA GLN A 805 9.42 -15.35 -6.96
C GLN A 805 8.44 -14.29 -7.41
N ARG A 806 8.64 -13.05 -6.97
CA ARG A 806 7.93 -11.87 -7.43
C ARG A 806 8.91 -10.93 -8.13
N TYR A 807 8.50 -10.39 -9.25
CA TYR A 807 9.24 -9.39 -10.02
C TYR A 807 8.33 -8.21 -10.34
N ARG A 808 8.85 -7.01 -10.17
CA ARG A 808 8.21 -5.76 -10.53
C ARG A 808 9.20 -4.88 -11.26
N SER A 809 8.85 -4.34 -12.44
CA SER A 809 9.73 -3.42 -13.19
C SER A 809 9.79 -2.03 -12.55
N ASP A 810 10.77 -1.21 -12.95
CA ASP A 810 10.88 0.20 -12.57
C ASP A 810 9.55 0.94 -12.78
N PHE A 811 9.23 1.90 -11.89
CA PHE A 811 8.02 2.72 -11.99
C PHE A 811 8.23 4.11 -11.37
N VAL A 812 7.41 5.08 -11.77
CA VAL A 812 7.36 6.40 -11.15
C VAL A 812 6.78 6.27 -9.74
N GLY A 813 7.57 6.56 -8.72
CA GLY A 813 7.13 6.58 -7.32
C GLY A 813 6.44 7.89 -6.96
N GLU A 814 7.09 9.01 -7.29
CA GLU A 814 6.63 10.36 -6.94
C GLU A 814 6.82 11.33 -8.10
N ILE A 815 5.91 12.33 -8.17
CA ILE A 815 6.03 13.49 -9.04
C ILE A 815 6.61 14.62 -8.20
N GLY A 816 7.80 15.07 -8.54
CA GLY A 816 8.57 16.06 -7.78
C GLY A 816 9.47 15.41 -6.71
N GLY A 817 10.35 16.20 -6.13
CA GLY A 817 11.27 15.80 -5.08
C GLY A 817 11.12 16.67 -3.83
N ILE A 818 11.82 16.31 -2.75
CA ILE A 818 11.95 17.13 -1.55
C ILE A 818 12.57 18.47 -1.93
N GLY A 819 11.93 19.59 -1.56
CA GLY A 819 12.41 20.94 -1.88
C GLY A 819 12.01 21.46 -3.27
N GLY A 820 11.00 20.87 -3.93
CA GLY A 820 10.42 21.39 -5.17
C GLY A 820 11.21 21.07 -6.44
N ALA A 821 12.04 20.02 -6.42
CA ALA A 821 12.74 19.57 -7.63
C ALA A 821 11.75 19.16 -8.73
N ASN A 822 12.03 19.61 -9.97
CA ASN A 822 11.18 19.37 -11.13
C ASN A 822 11.47 18.01 -11.79
N GLU A 823 11.63 16.96 -10.99
CA GLU A 823 12.04 15.65 -11.48
C GLU A 823 11.18 14.52 -10.90
N LEU A 824 11.05 13.46 -11.69
CA LEU A 824 10.34 12.25 -11.25
C LEU A 824 11.27 11.39 -10.40
N THR A 825 10.78 10.92 -9.27
CA THR A 825 11.44 9.86 -8.51
C THR A 825 10.96 8.50 -9.00
N PHE A 826 11.88 7.65 -9.39
CA PHE A 826 11.61 6.27 -9.82
C PHE A 826 11.96 5.29 -8.72
N VAL A 827 11.14 4.26 -8.58
CA VAL A 827 11.46 3.06 -7.82
C VAL A 827 12.07 2.06 -8.78
N LYS A 828 13.26 1.54 -8.45
CA LYS A 828 13.97 0.55 -9.26
C LYS A 828 13.27 -0.80 -9.24
N ALA A 829 13.42 -1.56 -10.31
CA ALA A 829 12.89 -2.92 -10.40
C ALA A 829 13.39 -3.79 -9.25
N ASP A 830 12.49 -4.57 -8.67
CA ASP A 830 12.82 -5.53 -7.62
C ASP A 830 12.47 -6.97 -8.01
N LYS A 831 13.19 -7.91 -7.42
CA LYS A 831 12.97 -9.35 -7.56
C LYS A 831 13.13 -10.00 -6.20
N VAL A 832 12.05 -10.42 -5.61
CA VAL A 832 12.01 -11.01 -4.27
C VAL A 832 11.66 -12.49 -4.38
N VAL A 833 12.42 -13.32 -3.65
CA VAL A 833 12.19 -14.76 -3.54
C VAL A 833 11.87 -15.11 -2.10
N ASP A 834 10.83 -15.92 -1.90
CA ASP A 834 10.41 -16.42 -0.60
C ASP A 834 10.40 -17.95 -0.62
N LEU A 835 10.75 -18.56 0.50
CA LEU A 835 10.77 -20.02 0.73
C LEU A 835 9.91 -20.38 1.92
N GLN A 836 9.14 -21.47 1.79
CA GLN A 836 8.41 -22.09 2.90
C GLN A 836 8.58 -23.59 2.84
N LEU A 837 8.85 -24.22 4.00
CA LEU A 837 8.91 -25.67 4.19
C LEU A 837 8.01 -26.03 5.38
N GLY A 838 7.23 -27.10 5.22
CA GLY A 838 6.33 -27.59 6.28
C GLY A 838 6.39 -29.11 6.39
N TYR A 839 6.11 -29.61 7.60
CA TYR A 839 5.96 -31.02 7.84
C TYR A 839 4.88 -31.30 8.88
N ASP A 840 3.88 -32.09 8.49
CA ASP A 840 2.83 -32.57 9.38
C ASP A 840 3.27 -33.88 10.03
N PHE A 841 3.26 -33.94 11.35
CA PHE A 841 3.70 -35.12 12.10
C PHE A 841 2.61 -36.19 12.10
N PRO A 842 2.79 -37.32 11.41
CA PRO A 842 1.75 -38.38 11.37
C PRO A 842 1.47 -39.00 12.75
N GLN A 843 2.45 -38.94 13.65
CA GLN A 843 2.36 -39.51 15.01
C GLN A 843 1.52 -38.64 15.95
N VAL A 844 1.40 -37.36 15.68
CA VAL A 844 0.64 -36.41 16.52
C VAL A 844 -0.32 -35.67 15.61
N LYS A 845 -1.55 -36.19 15.54
CA LYS A 845 -2.59 -35.61 14.68
C LYS A 845 -2.72 -34.10 14.96
N GLY A 846 -2.67 -33.32 13.91
CA GLY A 846 -2.84 -31.86 13.96
C GLY A 846 -1.57 -31.06 14.29
N LEU A 847 -0.43 -31.71 14.61
CA LEU A 847 0.83 -31.01 14.83
C LEU A 847 1.62 -30.88 13.53
N SER A 848 2.06 -29.65 13.23
CA SER A 848 2.99 -29.39 12.12
C SER A 848 4.10 -28.44 12.52
N VAL A 849 5.24 -28.55 11.83
CA VAL A 849 6.36 -27.59 11.90
C VAL A 849 6.40 -26.80 10.59
N LEU A 850 6.76 -25.53 10.69
CA LEU A 850 6.86 -24.60 9.56
C LEU A 850 8.16 -23.83 9.65
N PHE A 851 8.92 -23.79 8.55
CA PHE A 851 10.08 -22.93 8.36
C PHE A 851 9.83 -22.02 7.17
N GLN A 852 10.06 -20.71 7.34
CA GLN A 852 9.87 -19.70 6.29
C GLN A 852 11.08 -18.79 6.20
N VAL A 853 11.44 -18.39 4.97
CA VAL A 853 12.44 -17.36 4.71
C VAL A 853 11.83 -16.38 3.70
N ASN A 854 11.61 -15.14 4.13
CA ASN A 854 11.19 -14.06 3.27
C ASN A 854 12.41 -13.29 2.78
N ASN A 855 12.35 -12.80 1.54
CA ASN A 855 13.46 -12.13 0.89
C ASN A 855 14.74 -12.98 0.87
N LEU A 856 14.63 -14.25 0.47
CA LEU A 856 15.74 -15.21 0.44
C LEU A 856 16.97 -14.69 -0.34
N THR A 857 16.74 -13.90 -1.35
CA THR A 857 17.78 -13.28 -2.21
C THR A 857 18.41 -12.02 -1.62
N ASP A 858 17.95 -11.56 -0.45
CA ASP A 858 18.42 -10.31 0.19
C ASP A 858 18.30 -9.08 -0.73
N THR A 859 17.19 -8.99 -1.44
CA THR A 859 16.91 -7.89 -2.35
C THR A 859 16.70 -6.59 -1.58
N ASN A 860 17.34 -5.50 -2.04
CA ASN A 860 17.25 -4.18 -1.45
C ASN A 860 16.18 -3.34 -2.15
N PHE A 861 15.72 -2.29 -1.49
CA PHE A 861 14.85 -1.28 -2.09
C PHE A 861 15.69 -0.09 -2.56
N GLU A 862 15.51 0.34 -3.82
CA GLU A 862 16.30 1.41 -4.43
C GLU A 862 15.41 2.40 -5.18
N THR A 863 15.78 3.69 -5.12
CA THR A 863 15.15 4.77 -5.88
C THR A 863 16.19 5.63 -6.60
N TYR A 864 15.76 6.34 -7.66
CA TYR A 864 16.60 7.28 -8.39
C TYR A 864 15.78 8.47 -8.91
N ALA A 865 16.44 9.62 -9.12
CA ALA A 865 15.84 10.85 -9.62
C ALA A 865 16.05 10.98 -11.15
N GLY A 866 14.98 10.93 -11.92
CA GLY A 866 14.98 11.05 -13.37
C GLY A 866 15.75 9.95 -14.10
N THR A 867 17.07 9.82 -13.89
CA THR A 867 17.93 8.82 -14.53
C THR A 867 18.67 7.96 -13.49
N LYS A 868 19.09 6.77 -13.88
CA LYS A 868 19.84 5.85 -12.99
C LYS A 868 21.21 6.37 -12.58
N ASP A 869 21.72 7.39 -13.24
CA ASP A 869 22.95 8.07 -12.85
C ASP A 869 22.79 8.92 -11.59
N ARG A 870 21.57 9.15 -11.15
CA ARG A 870 21.20 9.94 -9.96
C ARG A 870 20.48 9.07 -8.93
N PRO A 871 21.19 8.13 -8.25
CA PRO A 871 20.60 7.34 -7.18
C PRO A 871 20.11 8.26 -6.06
N ARG A 872 18.97 7.89 -5.44
CA ARG A 872 18.34 8.70 -4.40
C ARG A 872 18.22 7.95 -3.08
N GLY A 873 17.54 6.83 -3.05
CA GLY A 873 17.33 6.04 -1.85
C GLY A 873 17.81 4.61 -2.01
N TYR A 874 18.33 4.08 -0.92
CA TYR A 874 18.74 2.69 -0.79
C TYR A 874 18.39 2.19 0.62
N THR A 875 17.66 1.07 0.69
CA THR A 875 17.32 0.45 1.97
C THR A 875 17.63 -1.04 1.93
N LYS A 876 18.43 -1.47 2.90
CA LYS A 876 18.80 -2.87 3.10
C LYS A 876 18.18 -3.38 4.40
N TYR A 877 17.21 -4.30 4.28
CA TYR A 877 16.40 -4.80 5.41
C TYR A 877 16.61 -6.28 5.71
N GLY A 878 17.46 -6.98 4.94
CA GLY A 878 17.86 -8.35 5.23
C GLY A 878 16.81 -9.41 4.88
N ARG A 879 17.11 -10.65 5.28
CA ARG A 879 16.20 -11.80 5.23
C ARG A 879 15.48 -11.94 6.55
N GLN A 880 14.21 -12.32 6.48
CA GLN A 880 13.41 -12.65 7.65
C GLN A 880 13.19 -14.15 7.69
N MET A 881 13.65 -14.80 8.76
CA MET A 881 13.57 -16.25 8.97
C MET A 881 12.62 -16.54 10.11
N LEU A 882 11.67 -17.48 9.91
CA LEU A 882 10.69 -17.89 10.90
C LEU A 882 10.72 -19.41 11.04
N LEU A 883 10.69 -19.88 12.27
CA LEU A 883 10.51 -21.29 12.61
C LEU A 883 9.38 -21.41 13.62
N GLY A 884 8.43 -22.30 13.38
CA GLY A 884 7.28 -22.42 14.25
C GLY A 884 6.61 -23.78 14.26
N LEU A 885 5.75 -23.92 15.23
CA LEU A 885 4.86 -25.07 15.43
C LEU A 885 3.41 -24.60 15.28
N ASN A 886 2.62 -25.40 14.61
CA ASN A 886 1.19 -25.22 14.48
C ASN A 886 0.50 -26.49 15.02
N TYR A 887 -0.50 -26.31 15.88
CA TYR A 887 -1.30 -27.38 16.44
C TYR A 887 -2.78 -27.12 16.21
N LYS A 888 -3.48 -28.10 15.64
CA LYS A 888 -4.89 -28.04 15.29
C LYS A 888 -5.66 -29.23 15.88
N LEU A 889 -6.78 -28.93 16.54
CA LEU A 889 -7.75 -29.90 17.11
C LEU A 889 -9.08 -29.78 16.39
#